data_6ba31e57da146ef4253ce95ad8b82c70
#
_entry.id   6ba31e57da146ef4253ce95ad8b82c70
#
_cell.length_a   1.000
_cell.length_b   1.000
_cell.length_c   1.000
_cell.angle_alpha   90.00
_cell.angle_beta   90.00
_cell.angle_gamma   90.00
#
_symmetry.space_group_name_H-M   'P 1'
#
loop_
_entity.id
_entity.type
_entity.pdbx_description
1 polymer ?
#
loop_
_entity_poly.entity_id
_entity_poly.type
_entity_poly.pdbx_seq_one_letter_code
_entity_poly.pdbx_strand_id
1 'polypeptide(L)'
;YKMNDGRRAYRLSQIFAKEGHPEQKFSVGNLETLGDINRNELLDFYDKHYSANKMGLVLMSTHSLDVLEGWVRQYFSKIKNNELPEKQYDPEYFERKKTFRLIQVEPVKDTRTLELVFSLPGTRNLYASKPGRQLGFILGHEGQGSLLSYLKDKGWAISLGAYAPQSSKNYGSMNIQIGLTESGLADYKEVITATMDYIEVMKKSGHVKHVFEELKTMAEIDEVYSNKGEGYRRATNIANEVLKYPLEDAGRINYLFSDSRPEAYENLLSYLTPDNLLATLTAKGLKTDKKEHYFGASYSYTEDDSFYLELLKTKSRQEFKIPDKNPFIPKSISVPKRKIDSNIFPKQIESTNGVSMYFGQDHEFLRPKGVIGLKVLLPKDKMSLQHRVYSRFYTACVNESLNELSYPAKMAGLNYSLRAGYEGVFLDIGGYKESSIALYELMLDHMTKFSITNKQFESIKDKIIKDYENTALIDAFNQTRELAPEMLFKTKYTWEECLRVAKSANLEQIKEYQSTLYDKTFLEAMVYGDFNKQDSKKVLSLFKNKTRTSPLDREDAFDIEFLQIANPEAIQYVDKLKVNNSCFFRMYQIGKDSPETRALAILASKAIEQPFFTEMRTNQQLGYVVWSYPRLQDDTYYLNFLIQSGDYPADDLNQRADRLIVTLPDLIAGMSDESFQQLINSEVETLERKPLSISERAAKNKTIIFEYDGDFSRNNKTIEALKRANKDSLADYMRKIISKETRKMINILAFAENHENKSEEQSSFTNLADWKSTRLY
;
A
#
# COMPACT_ATOMS: atom_id res chain seq x y z
N TYR A 1 -10.33 7.22 -13.67
CA TYR A 1 -10.40 5.83 -14.13
C TYR A 1 -9.75 5.61 -15.50
N LYS A 2 -9.88 6.56 -16.46
CA LYS A 2 -9.32 6.44 -17.83
C LYS A 2 -7.79 6.29 -17.87
N MET A 3 -7.08 6.84 -16.88
CA MET A 3 -5.61 6.75 -16.74
C MET A 3 -5.14 5.62 -15.81
N ASN A 4 -6.05 4.81 -15.28
CA ASN A 4 -5.73 3.71 -14.37
C ASN A 4 -5.74 2.37 -15.11
N ASP A 5 -4.57 1.78 -15.36
CA ASP A 5 -4.44 0.55 -16.15
C ASP A 5 -5.18 -0.65 -15.53
N GLY A 6 -5.23 -0.76 -14.19
CA GLY A 6 -5.98 -1.81 -13.52
C GLY A 6 -7.51 -1.72 -13.77
N ARG A 7 -8.07 -0.49 -13.76
CA ARG A 7 -9.49 -0.28 -14.09
C ARG A 7 -9.79 -0.55 -15.56
N ARG A 8 -8.86 -0.19 -16.44
CA ARG A 8 -8.96 -0.44 -17.89
C ARG A 8 -8.93 -1.94 -18.19
N ALA A 9 -7.99 -2.68 -17.59
CA ALA A 9 -7.88 -4.12 -17.72
C ALA A 9 -9.12 -4.84 -17.15
N TYR A 10 -9.59 -4.45 -15.96
CA TYR A 10 -10.81 -5.01 -15.36
C TYR A 10 -12.02 -4.81 -16.27
N ARG A 11 -12.21 -3.62 -16.85
CA ARG A 11 -13.31 -3.40 -17.79
C ARG A 11 -13.20 -4.27 -19.05
N LEU A 12 -11.97 -4.46 -19.56
CA LEU A 12 -11.75 -5.38 -20.68
C LEU A 12 -12.13 -6.82 -20.34
N SER A 13 -11.77 -7.33 -19.17
CA SER A 13 -12.19 -8.68 -18.76
C SER A 13 -13.71 -8.83 -18.72
N GLN A 14 -14.45 -7.79 -18.32
CA GLN A 14 -15.91 -7.80 -18.29
C GLN A 14 -16.54 -7.93 -19.68
N ILE A 15 -16.01 -7.28 -20.71
CA ILE A 15 -16.61 -7.34 -22.06
C ILE A 15 -16.52 -8.73 -22.72
N PHE A 16 -15.66 -9.62 -22.20
CA PHE A 16 -15.52 -10.99 -22.64
C PHE A 16 -16.37 -12.00 -21.84
N ALA A 17 -17.13 -11.51 -20.85
CA ALA A 17 -18.13 -12.35 -20.19
C ALA A 17 -19.25 -12.76 -21.19
N LYS A 18 -19.93 -13.86 -20.90
CA LYS A 18 -21.07 -14.34 -21.70
C LYS A 18 -22.11 -13.23 -21.89
N GLU A 19 -22.73 -13.17 -23.06
CA GLU A 19 -23.82 -12.25 -23.35
C GLU A 19 -24.95 -12.43 -22.33
N GLY A 20 -25.40 -11.30 -21.74
CA GLY A 20 -26.43 -11.31 -20.70
C GLY A 20 -25.96 -11.69 -19.29
N HIS A 21 -24.71 -12.14 -19.13
CA HIS A 21 -24.16 -12.41 -17.81
C HIS A 21 -23.92 -11.10 -17.02
N PRO A 22 -24.21 -11.04 -15.71
CA PRO A 22 -24.08 -9.79 -14.93
C PRO A 22 -22.66 -9.24 -14.90
N GLU A 23 -21.62 -10.07 -15.02
CA GLU A 23 -20.20 -9.63 -15.12
C GLU A 23 -19.94 -8.75 -16.35
N GLN A 24 -20.74 -8.85 -17.42
CA GLN A 24 -20.57 -8.03 -18.61
C GLN A 24 -20.94 -6.56 -18.38
N LYS A 25 -21.74 -6.25 -17.34
CA LYS A 25 -22.27 -4.91 -17.10
C LYS A 25 -21.19 -3.94 -16.66
N PHE A 26 -21.29 -2.70 -17.14
CA PHE A 26 -20.48 -1.60 -16.66
C PHE A 26 -20.93 -1.20 -15.24
N SER A 27 -20.05 -1.42 -14.24
CA SER A 27 -20.40 -1.36 -12.81
C SER A 27 -20.20 0.01 -12.17
N VAL A 28 -19.47 0.93 -12.84
CA VAL A 28 -19.15 2.25 -12.25
C VAL A 28 -20.27 3.26 -12.49
N GLY A 29 -20.91 3.23 -13.67
CA GLY A 29 -21.85 4.25 -14.13
C GLY A 29 -21.15 5.55 -14.59
N ASN A 30 -21.84 6.29 -15.44
CA ASN A 30 -21.44 7.62 -15.91
C ASN A 30 -22.70 8.37 -16.40
N LEU A 31 -22.55 9.58 -16.93
CA LEU A 31 -23.67 10.37 -17.44
C LEU A 31 -24.42 9.66 -18.58
N GLU A 32 -23.74 8.92 -19.43
CA GLU A 32 -24.34 8.14 -20.51
C GLU A 32 -25.25 7.03 -19.98
N THR A 33 -24.85 6.34 -18.91
CA THR A 33 -25.58 5.20 -18.36
C THR A 33 -26.61 5.58 -17.30
N LEU A 34 -26.50 6.77 -16.69
CA LEU A 34 -27.30 7.21 -15.54
C LEU A 34 -27.96 8.58 -15.76
N GLY A 35 -27.59 9.34 -16.80
CA GLY A 35 -28.03 10.71 -17.00
C GLY A 35 -29.57 10.86 -17.17
N ASP A 36 -30.20 9.85 -17.75
CA ASP A 36 -31.66 9.85 -18.04
C ASP A 36 -32.48 9.12 -16.96
N ILE A 37 -31.84 8.60 -15.91
CA ILE A 37 -32.55 7.90 -14.83
C ILE A 37 -33.49 8.85 -14.09
N ASN A 38 -34.74 8.47 -13.99
CA ASN A 38 -35.78 9.22 -13.26
C ASN A 38 -36.03 8.62 -11.86
N ARG A 39 -36.76 9.40 -11.03
CA ARG A 39 -37.08 8.99 -9.66
C ARG A 39 -37.87 7.67 -9.58
N ASN A 40 -38.77 7.43 -10.52
CA ASN A 40 -39.60 6.21 -10.48
C ASN A 40 -38.76 4.96 -10.76
N GLU A 41 -37.83 5.04 -11.70
CA GLU A 41 -36.91 3.93 -11.98
C GLU A 41 -36.02 3.61 -10.76
N LEU A 42 -35.59 4.62 -9.99
CA LEU A 42 -34.86 4.40 -8.75
C LEU A 42 -35.73 3.75 -7.66
N LEU A 43 -37.02 4.16 -7.55
CA LEU A 43 -37.96 3.54 -6.62
C LEU A 43 -38.26 2.09 -7.02
N ASP A 44 -38.48 1.84 -8.30
CA ASP A 44 -38.70 0.49 -8.84
C ASP A 44 -37.47 -0.41 -8.59
N PHE A 45 -36.24 0.14 -8.74
CA PHE A 45 -35.03 -0.58 -8.40
C PHE A 45 -34.98 -0.89 -6.92
N TYR A 46 -35.29 0.08 -6.05
CA TYR A 46 -35.34 -0.11 -4.61
C TYR A 46 -36.32 -1.23 -4.24
N ASP A 47 -37.55 -1.17 -4.73
CA ASP A 47 -38.58 -2.17 -4.42
C ASP A 47 -38.24 -3.58 -4.91
N LYS A 48 -37.50 -3.69 -6.03
CA LYS A 48 -37.04 -4.97 -6.59
C LYS A 48 -35.83 -5.57 -5.89
N HIS A 49 -35.03 -4.77 -5.19
CA HIS A 49 -33.72 -5.22 -4.70
C HIS A 49 -33.54 -5.08 -3.20
N TYR A 50 -34.33 -4.23 -2.52
CA TYR A 50 -34.20 -3.99 -1.09
C TYR A 50 -35.32 -4.69 -0.32
N SER A 51 -34.95 -5.54 0.62
CA SER A 51 -35.85 -6.30 1.47
C SER A 51 -35.14 -6.76 2.72
N ALA A 52 -35.85 -6.85 3.86
CA ALA A 52 -35.25 -7.26 5.13
C ALA A 52 -34.51 -8.61 5.04
N ASN A 53 -35.04 -9.57 4.25
CA ASN A 53 -34.36 -10.87 4.04
C ASN A 53 -33.07 -10.81 3.19
N LYS A 54 -32.72 -9.64 2.66
CA LYS A 54 -31.47 -9.38 1.94
C LYS A 54 -30.51 -8.48 2.71
N MET A 55 -30.84 -8.13 3.96
CA MET A 55 -30.06 -7.23 4.79
C MET A 55 -29.47 -7.96 5.98
N GLY A 56 -28.19 -7.77 6.25
CA GLY A 56 -27.50 -8.19 7.45
C GLY A 56 -27.26 -6.98 8.36
N LEU A 57 -27.62 -7.09 9.63
CA LEU A 57 -27.39 -6.04 10.61
C LEU A 57 -26.45 -6.52 11.69
N VAL A 58 -25.41 -5.73 11.98
CA VAL A 58 -24.48 -5.96 13.10
C VAL A 58 -24.35 -4.66 13.90
N LEU A 59 -24.62 -4.74 15.19
CA LEU A 59 -24.39 -3.66 16.13
C LEU A 59 -23.21 -4.00 17.03
N MET A 60 -22.33 -3.03 17.23
CA MET A 60 -21.22 -3.14 18.17
C MET A 60 -21.18 -1.90 19.06
N SER A 61 -21.29 -2.08 20.35
CA SER A 61 -21.33 -1.01 21.34
C SER A 61 -20.85 -1.47 22.69
N THR A 62 -20.68 -0.54 23.62
CA THR A 62 -20.44 -0.79 25.04
C THR A 62 -21.71 -1.01 25.87
N HIS A 63 -22.89 -0.81 25.26
CA HIS A 63 -24.18 -1.06 25.90
C HIS A 63 -24.49 -2.56 26.03
N SER A 64 -25.39 -2.91 26.95
CA SER A 64 -25.85 -4.29 27.12
C SER A 64 -26.60 -4.80 25.87
N LEU A 65 -26.65 -6.12 25.70
CA LEU A 65 -27.39 -6.74 24.59
C LEU A 65 -28.87 -6.37 24.60
N ASP A 66 -29.50 -6.24 25.80
CA ASP A 66 -30.93 -5.86 25.94
C ASP A 66 -31.19 -4.44 25.36
N VAL A 67 -30.25 -3.50 25.65
CA VAL A 67 -30.35 -2.14 25.11
C VAL A 67 -30.20 -2.16 23.58
N LEU A 68 -29.22 -2.91 23.08
CA LEU A 68 -29.01 -3.03 21.61
C LEU A 68 -30.20 -3.72 20.94
N GLU A 69 -30.77 -4.76 21.53
CA GLU A 69 -31.99 -5.41 21.03
C GLU A 69 -33.16 -4.43 21.00
N GLY A 70 -33.33 -3.63 22.06
CA GLY A 70 -34.35 -2.59 22.11
C GLY A 70 -34.23 -1.60 20.94
N TRP A 71 -33.02 -1.14 20.64
CA TRP A 71 -32.79 -0.25 19.49
C TRP A 71 -33.06 -0.94 18.14
N VAL A 72 -32.66 -2.20 17.99
CA VAL A 72 -32.93 -2.97 16.76
C VAL A 72 -34.46 -3.08 16.55
N ARG A 73 -35.19 -3.45 17.58
CA ARG A 73 -36.66 -3.55 17.50
C ARG A 73 -37.31 -2.20 17.20
N GLN A 74 -36.84 -1.13 17.81
CA GLN A 74 -37.39 0.22 17.61
C GLN A 74 -37.15 0.77 16.19
N TYR A 75 -35.93 0.64 15.67
CA TYR A 75 -35.52 1.33 14.44
C TYR A 75 -35.56 0.46 13.19
N PHE A 76 -35.36 -0.86 13.31
CA PHE A 76 -35.17 -1.74 12.15
C PHE A 76 -36.33 -2.71 11.89
N SER A 77 -37.24 -2.94 12.87
CA SER A 77 -38.37 -3.86 12.68
C SER A 77 -39.40 -3.42 11.62
N LYS A 78 -39.36 -2.16 11.24
CA LYS A 78 -40.26 -1.57 10.20
C LYS A 78 -39.74 -1.80 8.79
N ILE A 79 -38.54 -2.30 8.59
CA ILE A 79 -38.03 -2.61 7.26
C ILE A 79 -38.86 -3.75 6.68
N LYS A 80 -39.44 -3.49 5.51
CA LYS A 80 -40.32 -4.43 4.85
C LYS A 80 -39.57 -5.68 4.40
N ASN A 81 -40.14 -6.84 4.70
CA ASN A 81 -39.69 -8.11 4.15
C ASN A 81 -40.57 -8.49 2.96
N ASN A 82 -40.02 -8.41 1.75
CA ASN A 82 -40.68 -8.77 0.52
C ASN A 82 -40.39 -10.22 0.08
N GLU A 83 -39.69 -11.00 0.93
CA GLU A 83 -39.30 -12.40 0.65
C GLU A 83 -38.60 -12.59 -0.71
N LEU A 84 -37.74 -11.63 -1.07
CA LEU A 84 -37.05 -11.65 -2.35
C LEU A 84 -36.16 -12.92 -2.48
N PRO A 85 -36.30 -13.66 -3.59
CA PRO A 85 -35.51 -14.88 -3.81
C PRO A 85 -34.03 -14.55 -4.00
N GLU A 86 -33.16 -15.52 -3.67
CA GLU A 86 -31.74 -15.42 -3.98
C GLU A 86 -31.55 -15.59 -5.50
N LYS A 87 -30.87 -14.62 -6.12
CA LYS A 87 -30.55 -14.67 -7.55
C LYS A 87 -29.58 -15.80 -7.83
N GLN A 88 -29.82 -16.53 -8.90
CA GLN A 88 -28.92 -17.55 -9.43
C GLN A 88 -28.29 -17.01 -10.74
N TYR A 89 -27.05 -17.33 -10.95
CA TYR A 89 -26.28 -16.93 -12.12
C TYR A 89 -25.63 -18.13 -12.78
N ASP A 90 -25.31 -18.03 -14.06
CA ASP A 90 -24.54 -19.06 -14.76
C ASP A 90 -23.19 -19.24 -14.04
N PRO A 91 -22.79 -20.47 -13.70
CA PRO A 91 -21.49 -20.73 -13.09
C PRO A 91 -20.31 -20.44 -14.02
N GLU A 92 -20.51 -20.47 -15.33
CA GLU A 92 -19.50 -20.12 -16.33
C GLU A 92 -19.74 -18.71 -16.86
N TYR A 93 -18.97 -17.73 -16.37
CA TYR A 93 -19.17 -16.35 -16.79
C TYR A 93 -18.48 -15.98 -18.10
N PHE A 94 -17.63 -16.85 -18.68
CA PHE A 94 -17.22 -16.80 -20.08
C PHE A 94 -17.29 -18.21 -20.72
N GLU A 95 -17.49 -18.25 -22.02
CA GLU A 95 -17.62 -19.50 -22.76
C GLU A 95 -16.30 -20.27 -22.82
N ARG A 96 -16.36 -21.59 -22.71
CA ARG A 96 -15.23 -22.45 -23.04
C ARG A 96 -15.10 -22.57 -24.55
N LYS A 97 -13.88 -22.48 -25.05
CA LYS A 97 -13.61 -22.60 -26.50
C LYS A 97 -12.37 -23.45 -26.74
N LYS A 98 -12.43 -24.31 -27.74
CA LYS A 98 -11.29 -25.14 -28.18
C LYS A 98 -10.30 -24.34 -29.05
N THR A 99 -9.96 -23.15 -28.58
CA THR A 99 -8.99 -22.23 -29.17
C THR A 99 -8.29 -21.45 -28.06
N PHE A 100 -7.04 -21.04 -28.27
CA PHE A 100 -6.38 -20.13 -27.34
C PHE A 100 -6.85 -18.69 -27.58
N ARG A 101 -7.31 -18.04 -26.51
CA ARG A 101 -7.86 -16.68 -26.55
C ARG A 101 -6.92 -15.69 -25.90
N LEU A 102 -6.55 -14.66 -26.65
CA LEU A 102 -5.64 -13.61 -26.19
C LEU A 102 -6.25 -12.23 -26.38
N ILE A 103 -6.29 -11.48 -25.31
CA ILE A 103 -6.54 -10.03 -25.30
C ILE A 103 -5.16 -9.34 -25.19
N GLN A 104 -4.83 -8.47 -26.14
CA GLN A 104 -3.65 -7.61 -26.04
C GLN A 104 -4.09 -6.21 -25.70
N VAL A 105 -3.43 -5.57 -24.76
CA VAL A 105 -3.83 -4.25 -24.20
C VAL A 105 -2.66 -3.29 -24.22
N GLU A 106 -2.89 -2.09 -24.78
CA GLU A 106 -1.95 -0.99 -24.67
C GLU A 106 -2.19 -0.20 -23.37
N PRO A 107 -1.28 -0.24 -22.39
CA PRO A 107 -1.44 0.46 -21.13
C PRO A 107 -1.07 1.95 -21.21
N VAL A 108 -1.46 2.73 -20.22
CA VAL A 108 -1.03 4.13 -20.03
C VAL A 108 0.41 4.18 -19.53
N LYS A 109 0.73 3.40 -18.49
CA LYS A 109 2.07 3.28 -17.91
C LYS A 109 2.89 2.23 -18.65
N ASP A 110 4.23 2.34 -18.64
CA ASP A 110 5.07 1.24 -19.10
C ASP A 110 5.03 0.11 -18.08
N THR A 111 4.27 -0.91 -18.42
CA THR A 111 4.13 -2.14 -17.64
C THR A 111 4.06 -3.34 -18.59
N ARG A 112 4.50 -4.51 -18.12
CA ARG A 112 4.41 -5.76 -18.85
C ARG A 112 3.80 -6.82 -17.94
N THR A 113 2.56 -7.21 -18.20
CA THR A 113 1.86 -8.21 -17.41
C THR A 113 1.14 -9.22 -18.29
N LEU A 114 1.16 -10.47 -17.85
CA LEU A 114 0.34 -11.54 -18.40
C LEU A 114 -0.62 -11.99 -17.31
N GLU A 115 -1.91 -11.93 -17.60
CA GLU A 115 -2.95 -12.42 -16.72
C GLU A 115 -3.64 -13.63 -17.38
N LEU A 116 -3.72 -14.74 -16.64
CA LEU A 116 -4.36 -15.98 -17.06
C LEU A 116 -5.57 -16.21 -16.15
N VAL A 117 -6.77 -16.25 -16.74
CA VAL A 117 -8.03 -16.38 -16.01
C VAL A 117 -8.75 -17.66 -16.43
N PHE A 118 -9.13 -18.46 -15.44
CA PHE A 118 -9.96 -19.64 -15.61
C PHE A 118 -11.28 -19.44 -14.88
N SER A 119 -12.42 -19.67 -15.54
CA SER A 119 -13.73 -19.64 -14.88
C SER A 119 -13.86 -20.81 -13.92
N LEU A 120 -14.37 -20.57 -12.71
CA LEU A 120 -14.58 -21.58 -11.68
C LEU A 120 -16.03 -21.56 -11.20
N PRO A 121 -16.58 -22.72 -10.77
CA PRO A 121 -17.86 -22.73 -10.06
C PRO A 121 -17.75 -22.02 -8.71
N GLY A 122 -18.89 -21.63 -8.15
CA GLY A 122 -18.92 -21.04 -6.82
C GLY A 122 -18.50 -22.01 -5.73
N THR A 123 -17.70 -21.53 -4.79
CA THR A 123 -17.17 -22.32 -3.67
C THR A 123 -17.60 -21.81 -2.30
N ARG A 124 -18.68 -21.01 -2.23
CA ARG A 124 -19.17 -20.45 -0.97
C ARG A 124 -19.49 -21.50 0.07
N ASN A 125 -20.06 -22.64 -0.35
CA ASN A 125 -20.35 -23.79 0.51
C ASN A 125 -19.10 -24.59 0.95
N LEU A 126 -17.95 -24.28 0.38
CA LEU A 126 -16.65 -24.90 0.67
C LEU A 126 -15.77 -23.99 1.56
N TYR A 127 -16.39 -23.02 2.27
CA TYR A 127 -15.68 -22.02 3.08
C TYR A 127 -14.80 -22.60 4.19
N ALA A 128 -15.08 -23.82 4.65
CA ALA A 128 -14.30 -24.51 5.67
C ALA A 128 -13.19 -25.41 5.12
N SER A 129 -13.17 -25.64 3.81
CA SER A 129 -12.10 -26.40 3.12
C SER A 129 -11.21 -25.53 2.24
N LYS A 130 -11.74 -24.41 1.75
CA LYS A 130 -11.03 -23.40 0.94
C LYS A 130 -10.16 -23.96 -0.19
N PRO A 131 -10.68 -24.81 -1.07
CA PRO A 131 -9.87 -25.44 -2.11
C PRO A 131 -9.22 -24.42 -3.05
N GLY A 132 -9.91 -23.30 -3.37
CA GLY A 132 -9.34 -22.22 -4.17
C GLY A 132 -8.13 -21.54 -3.49
N ARG A 133 -8.12 -21.44 -2.15
CA ARG A 133 -6.96 -20.90 -1.41
C ARG A 133 -5.78 -21.86 -1.45
N GLN A 134 -6.03 -23.19 -1.39
CA GLN A 134 -4.99 -24.21 -1.54
C GLN A 134 -4.35 -24.16 -2.94
N LEU A 135 -5.18 -24.06 -4.00
CA LEU A 135 -4.69 -23.90 -5.38
C LEU A 135 -3.84 -22.63 -5.53
N GLY A 136 -4.36 -21.49 -5.06
CA GLY A 136 -3.65 -20.21 -5.12
C GLY A 136 -2.33 -20.22 -4.35
N PHE A 137 -2.27 -20.93 -3.21
CA PHE A 137 -1.03 -21.09 -2.43
C PHE A 137 0.05 -21.83 -3.22
N ILE A 138 -0.30 -22.94 -3.89
CA ILE A 138 0.68 -23.73 -4.64
C ILE A 138 1.10 -23.01 -5.93
N LEU A 139 0.15 -22.47 -6.70
CA LEU A 139 0.43 -21.74 -7.94
C LEU A 139 1.22 -20.46 -7.69
N GLY A 140 0.92 -19.75 -6.60
CA GLY A 140 1.57 -18.50 -6.21
C GLY A 140 2.81 -18.69 -5.35
N HIS A 141 3.28 -19.92 -5.14
CA HIS A 141 4.46 -20.19 -4.33
C HIS A 141 5.73 -19.62 -4.99
N GLU A 142 6.64 -19.05 -4.16
CA GLU A 142 7.83 -18.38 -4.65
C GLU A 142 9.15 -19.12 -4.29
N GLY A 143 9.07 -20.23 -3.57
CA GLY A 143 10.23 -21.04 -3.19
C GLY A 143 10.80 -21.85 -4.34
N GLN A 144 11.92 -22.49 -4.10
CA GLN A 144 12.64 -23.32 -5.09
C GLN A 144 11.72 -24.39 -5.73
N GLY A 145 11.80 -24.53 -7.04
CA GLY A 145 11.00 -25.49 -7.81
C GLY A 145 9.58 -25.01 -8.12
N SER A 146 9.16 -23.83 -7.64
CA SER A 146 7.89 -23.21 -8.00
C SER A 146 7.87 -22.69 -9.44
N LEU A 147 6.69 -22.37 -9.93
CA LEU A 147 6.52 -21.73 -11.24
C LEU A 147 7.32 -20.42 -11.32
N LEU A 148 7.23 -19.54 -10.28
CA LEU A 148 7.94 -18.27 -10.28
C LEU A 148 9.45 -18.46 -10.30
N SER A 149 10.00 -19.36 -9.48
CA SER A 149 11.45 -19.67 -9.48
C SER A 149 11.93 -20.03 -10.87
N TYR A 150 11.24 -20.97 -11.55
CA TYR A 150 11.55 -21.35 -12.92
C TYR A 150 11.50 -20.18 -13.92
N LEU A 151 10.43 -19.35 -13.87
CA LEU A 151 10.30 -18.21 -14.78
C LEU A 151 11.38 -17.15 -14.55
N LYS A 152 11.80 -16.96 -13.30
CA LYS A 152 12.93 -16.07 -12.94
C LYS A 152 14.26 -16.61 -13.47
N ASP A 153 14.52 -17.92 -13.35
CA ASP A 153 15.73 -18.54 -13.87
C ASP A 153 15.83 -18.44 -15.40
N LYS A 154 14.68 -18.52 -16.10
CA LYS A 154 14.61 -18.24 -17.54
C LYS A 154 14.79 -16.76 -17.86
N GLY A 155 14.62 -15.88 -16.87
CA GLY A 155 14.63 -14.44 -17.05
C GLY A 155 13.35 -13.89 -17.67
N TRP A 156 12.21 -14.61 -17.54
CA TRP A 156 10.93 -14.23 -18.13
C TRP A 156 10.00 -13.46 -17.20
N ALA A 157 10.13 -13.65 -15.89
CA ALA A 157 9.25 -13.01 -14.93
C ALA A 157 10.01 -12.32 -13.79
N ILE A 158 9.36 -11.30 -13.21
CA ILE A 158 9.81 -10.58 -12.00
C ILE A 158 8.91 -10.87 -10.80
N SER A 159 7.67 -11.27 -11.04
CA SER A 159 6.67 -11.55 -9.99
C SER A 159 5.59 -12.49 -10.50
N LEU A 160 4.94 -13.19 -9.57
CA LEU A 160 3.77 -14.00 -9.83
C LEU A 160 2.83 -13.94 -8.64
N GLY A 161 1.53 -13.80 -8.90
CA GLY A 161 0.47 -13.92 -7.91
C GLY A 161 -0.61 -14.86 -8.42
N ALA A 162 -1.15 -15.71 -7.55
CA ALA A 162 -2.25 -16.60 -7.90
C ALA A 162 -3.33 -16.58 -6.81
N TYR A 163 -4.58 -16.38 -7.19
CA TYR A 163 -5.70 -16.24 -6.26
C TYR A 163 -7.02 -16.65 -6.91
N ALA A 164 -7.96 -17.13 -6.09
CA ALA A 164 -9.28 -17.62 -6.53
C ALA A 164 -10.40 -16.79 -5.89
N PRO A 165 -10.75 -15.61 -6.44
CA PRO A 165 -11.83 -14.78 -5.92
C PRO A 165 -13.19 -15.41 -6.22
N GLN A 166 -14.13 -15.21 -5.30
CA GLN A 166 -15.54 -15.57 -5.47
C GLN A 166 -16.35 -14.32 -5.78
N SER A 167 -16.79 -14.18 -7.03
CA SER A 167 -17.60 -13.03 -7.48
C SER A 167 -19.06 -13.17 -7.05
N SER A 168 -19.57 -14.42 -6.98
CA SER A 168 -20.92 -14.71 -6.49
C SER A 168 -20.98 -16.06 -5.77
N LYS A 169 -22.19 -16.48 -5.36
CA LYS A 169 -22.44 -17.83 -4.85
C LYS A 169 -22.18 -18.91 -5.93
N ASN A 170 -22.47 -18.57 -7.18
CA ASN A 170 -22.51 -19.52 -8.28
C ASN A 170 -21.19 -19.62 -9.05
N TYR A 171 -20.38 -18.57 -9.09
CA TYR A 171 -19.17 -18.50 -9.89
C TYR A 171 -18.05 -17.72 -9.23
N GLY A 172 -16.86 -17.99 -9.66
CA GLY A 172 -15.61 -17.33 -9.34
C GLY A 172 -14.60 -17.51 -10.46
N SER A 173 -13.35 -17.27 -10.18
CA SER A 173 -12.25 -17.49 -11.13
C SER A 173 -10.99 -17.97 -10.42
N MET A 174 -10.07 -18.56 -11.17
CA MET A 174 -8.66 -18.67 -10.81
C MET A 174 -7.89 -17.69 -11.65
N ASN A 175 -7.19 -16.76 -11.02
CA ASN A 175 -6.40 -15.74 -11.66
C ASN A 175 -4.92 -15.97 -11.36
N ILE A 176 -4.09 -16.00 -12.41
CA ILE A 176 -2.63 -16.07 -12.31
C ILE A 176 -2.10 -14.80 -12.99
N GLN A 177 -1.46 -13.92 -12.24
CA GLN A 177 -0.90 -12.68 -12.73
C GLN A 177 0.62 -12.74 -12.69
N ILE A 178 1.26 -12.53 -13.84
CA ILE A 178 2.72 -12.64 -14.02
C ILE A 178 3.25 -11.31 -14.49
N GLY A 179 4.17 -10.71 -13.72
CA GLY A 179 4.94 -9.54 -14.14
C GLY A 179 6.09 -10.00 -15.03
N LEU A 180 6.06 -9.57 -16.31
CA LEU A 180 7.03 -10.02 -17.31
C LEU A 180 8.25 -9.10 -17.41
N THR A 181 9.38 -9.68 -17.77
CA THR A 181 10.54 -8.98 -18.30
C THR A 181 10.34 -8.67 -19.79
N GLU A 182 11.29 -8.02 -20.44
CA GLU A 182 11.27 -7.83 -21.88
C GLU A 182 11.36 -9.16 -22.64
N SER A 183 12.26 -10.06 -22.20
CA SER A 183 12.33 -11.41 -22.78
C SER A 183 11.07 -12.23 -22.49
N GLY A 184 10.47 -12.08 -21.30
CA GLY A 184 9.20 -12.74 -21.00
C GLY A 184 8.02 -12.22 -21.81
N LEU A 185 8.03 -10.94 -22.21
CA LEU A 185 7.05 -10.40 -23.14
C LEU A 185 7.26 -11.00 -24.56
N ALA A 186 8.49 -11.10 -25.02
CA ALA A 186 8.79 -11.74 -26.32
C ALA A 186 8.41 -13.24 -26.33
N ASP A 187 8.65 -13.94 -25.24
CA ASP A 187 8.44 -15.36 -25.06
C ASP A 187 7.13 -15.68 -24.29
N TYR A 188 6.12 -14.81 -24.31
CA TYR A 188 4.90 -14.99 -23.48
C TYR A 188 4.18 -16.33 -23.69
N LYS A 189 4.26 -16.90 -24.88
CA LYS A 189 3.70 -18.23 -25.16
C LYS A 189 4.42 -19.34 -24.38
N GLU A 190 5.75 -19.25 -24.24
CA GLU A 190 6.53 -20.15 -23.41
C GLU A 190 6.21 -19.99 -21.92
N VAL A 191 5.93 -18.76 -21.46
CA VAL A 191 5.46 -18.50 -20.08
C VAL A 191 4.11 -19.17 -19.84
N ILE A 192 3.17 -19.08 -20.79
CA ILE A 192 1.86 -19.78 -20.71
C ILE A 192 2.06 -21.30 -20.71
N THR A 193 2.89 -21.83 -21.59
CA THR A 193 3.20 -23.26 -21.68
C THR A 193 3.79 -23.77 -20.36
N ALA A 194 4.77 -23.05 -19.79
CA ALA A 194 5.34 -23.39 -18.49
C ALA A 194 4.29 -23.36 -17.35
N THR A 195 3.35 -22.43 -17.40
CA THR A 195 2.24 -22.39 -16.43
C THR A 195 1.32 -23.59 -16.54
N MET A 196 0.96 -23.99 -17.76
CA MET A 196 0.15 -25.19 -17.98
C MET A 196 0.90 -26.48 -17.60
N ASP A 197 2.22 -26.56 -17.86
CA ASP A 197 3.07 -27.67 -17.43
C ASP A 197 3.11 -27.78 -15.89
N TYR A 198 3.16 -26.64 -15.15
CA TYR A 198 3.12 -26.63 -13.69
C TYR A 198 1.75 -27.08 -13.15
N ILE A 199 0.66 -26.64 -13.79
CA ILE A 199 -0.70 -27.11 -13.47
C ILE A 199 -0.80 -28.62 -13.66
N GLU A 200 -0.16 -29.19 -14.68
CA GLU A 200 -0.15 -30.65 -14.89
C GLU A 200 0.64 -31.38 -13.78
N VAL A 201 1.72 -30.79 -13.27
CA VAL A 201 2.43 -31.33 -12.07
C VAL A 201 1.50 -31.35 -10.87
N MET A 202 0.71 -30.28 -10.66
CA MET A 202 -0.29 -30.22 -9.58
C MET A 202 -1.36 -31.30 -9.74
N LYS A 203 -1.87 -31.53 -10.98
CA LYS A 203 -2.85 -32.60 -11.26
C LYS A 203 -2.31 -33.98 -10.94
N LYS A 204 -1.06 -34.26 -11.31
CA LYS A 204 -0.38 -35.52 -11.00
C LYS A 204 -0.13 -35.75 -9.51
N SER A 205 0.13 -34.67 -8.78
CA SER A 205 0.36 -34.70 -7.32
C SER A 205 -0.93 -34.86 -6.52
N GLY A 206 -2.08 -34.51 -7.11
CA GLY A 206 -3.35 -34.51 -6.44
C GLY A 206 -3.39 -33.53 -5.25
N HIS A 207 -4.26 -33.79 -4.29
CA HIS A 207 -4.39 -32.96 -3.08
C HIS A 207 -3.17 -33.08 -2.17
N VAL A 208 -2.55 -31.93 -1.82
CA VAL A 208 -1.31 -31.87 -1.02
C VAL A 208 -1.66 -31.65 0.46
N LYS A 209 -1.75 -32.75 1.21
CA LYS A 209 -2.21 -32.75 2.61
C LYS A 209 -1.43 -31.78 3.51
N HIS A 210 -0.10 -31.74 3.41
CA HIS A 210 0.70 -30.87 4.30
C HIS A 210 0.43 -29.36 4.04
N VAL A 211 0.13 -28.96 2.79
CA VAL A 211 -0.24 -27.57 2.48
C VAL A 211 -1.55 -27.19 3.20
N PHE A 212 -2.54 -28.09 3.19
CA PHE A 212 -3.77 -27.85 3.96
C PHE A 212 -3.51 -27.73 5.45
N GLU A 213 -2.73 -28.66 6.03
CA GLU A 213 -2.41 -28.63 7.47
C GLU A 213 -1.62 -27.38 7.88
N GLU A 214 -0.71 -26.90 7.06
CA GLU A 214 0.02 -25.66 7.29
C GLU A 214 -0.91 -24.43 7.25
N LEU A 215 -1.77 -24.33 6.22
CA LEU A 215 -2.77 -23.26 6.12
C LEU A 215 -3.75 -23.29 7.31
N LYS A 216 -4.16 -24.47 7.75
CA LYS A 216 -4.98 -24.69 8.93
C LYS A 216 -4.27 -24.21 10.20
N THR A 217 -3.04 -24.69 10.43
CA THR A 217 -2.24 -24.30 11.60
C THR A 217 -2.06 -22.79 11.69
N MET A 218 -1.73 -22.13 10.57
CA MET A 218 -1.57 -20.68 10.56
C MET A 218 -2.90 -19.96 10.78
N ALA A 219 -4.01 -20.47 10.25
CA ALA A 219 -5.32 -19.88 10.47
C ALA A 219 -5.77 -20.00 11.94
N GLU A 220 -5.53 -21.14 12.59
CA GLU A 220 -5.81 -21.35 14.02
C GLU A 220 -4.95 -20.42 14.91
N ILE A 221 -3.68 -20.24 14.57
CA ILE A 221 -2.78 -19.30 15.26
C ILE A 221 -3.27 -17.87 15.08
N ASP A 222 -3.65 -17.49 13.85
CA ASP A 222 -4.14 -16.14 13.57
C ASP A 222 -5.49 -15.86 14.22
N GLU A 223 -6.37 -16.84 14.38
CA GLU A 223 -7.63 -16.67 15.12
C GLU A 223 -7.39 -16.25 16.57
N VAL A 224 -6.38 -16.84 17.21
CA VAL A 224 -6.02 -16.55 18.61
C VAL A 224 -5.21 -15.26 18.76
N TYR A 225 -4.25 -15.04 17.83
CA TYR A 225 -3.22 -14.01 18.00
C TYR A 225 -3.29 -12.87 16.99
N SER A 226 -4.31 -12.83 16.09
CA SER A 226 -4.49 -11.70 15.18
C SER A 226 -4.85 -10.42 15.95
N ASN A 227 -4.57 -9.29 15.32
CA ASN A 227 -4.99 -8.00 15.83
C ASN A 227 -6.50 -7.85 15.70
N LYS A 228 -7.17 -7.39 16.75
CA LYS A 228 -8.64 -7.21 16.73
C LYS A 228 -9.09 -6.10 15.78
N GLY A 229 -8.25 -5.10 15.54
CA GLY A 229 -8.55 -3.96 14.69
C GLY A 229 -9.64 -3.04 15.23
N GLU A 230 -10.13 -2.14 14.40
CA GLU A 230 -11.18 -1.17 14.75
C GLU A 230 -12.56 -1.81 14.74
N GLY A 231 -13.37 -1.46 15.72
CA GLY A 231 -14.71 -2.03 15.92
C GLY A 231 -15.61 -1.90 14.69
N TYR A 232 -15.59 -0.76 14.01
CA TYR A 232 -16.41 -0.54 12.81
C TYR A 232 -16.01 -1.46 11.64
N ARG A 233 -14.72 -1.72 11.44
CA ARG A 233 -14.24 -2.67 10.41
C ARG A 233 -14.69 -4.08 10.72
N ARG A 234 -14.63 -4.48 12.00
CA ARG A 234 -15.11 -5.79 12.43
C ARG A 234 -16.62 -5.92 12.21
N ALA A 235 -17.41 -4.92 12.62
CA ALA A 235 -18.86 -4.90 12.38
C ALA A 235 -19.21 -4.99 10.90
N THR A 236 -18.53 -4.21 10.04
CA THR A 236 -18.71 -4.24 8.58
C THR A 236 -18.37 -5.61 7.99
N ASN A 237 -17.27 -6.22 8.40
CA ASN A 237 -16.88 -7.55 7.91
C ASN A 237 -17.92 -8.61 8.30
N ILE A 238 -18.36 -8.62 9.56
CA ILE A 238 -19.40 -9.56 10.02
C ILE A 238 -20.73 -9.31 9.28
N ALA A 239 -21.13 -8.04 9.06
CA ALA A 239 -22.34 -7.71 8.32
C ALA A 239 -22.33 -8.25 6.89
N ASN A 240 -21.15 -8.31 6.24
CA ASN A 240 -20.96 -8.93 4.93
C ASN A 240 -21.06 -10.46 4.96
N GLU A 241 -20.91 -11.08 6.10
CA GLU A 241 -20.85 -12.54 6.28
C GLU A 241 -22.18 -13.15 6.75
N VAL A 242 -22.93 -12.46 7.62
CA VAL A 242 -24.14 -12.99 8.27
C VAL A 242 -25.25 -13.46 7.32
N LEU A 243 -25.27 -12.96 6.08
CA LEU A 243 -26.20 -13.39 5.02
C LEU A 243 -25.65 -14.51 4.13
N LYS A 244 -24.36 -14.79 4.26
CA LYS A 244 -23.66 -15.72 3.35
C LYS A 244 -23.31 -17.04 4.01
N TYR A 245 -23.15 -17.04 5.34
CA TYR A 245 -22.63 -18.16 6.14
C TYR A 245 -23.47 -18.34 7.40
N PRO A 246 -23.41 -19.52 8.07
CA PRO A 246 -24.03 -19.73 9.36
C PRO A 246 -23.59 -18.66 10.37
N LEU A 247 -24.51 -18.25 11.26
CA LEU A 247 -24.24 -17.17 12.23
C LEU A 247 -23.10 -17.52 13.19
N GLU A 248 -22.97 -18.77 13.58
CA GLU A 248 -21.90 -19.30 14.44
C GLU A 248 -20.51 -19.16 13.79
N ASP A 249 -20.44 -19.13 12.47
CA ASP A 249 -19.20 -19.02 11.70
C ASP A 249 -18.91 -17.58 11.24
N ALA A 250 -19.94 -16.71 11.24
CA ALA A 250 -19.76 -15.32 10.86
C ALA A 250 -18.73 -14.63 11.76
N GLY A 251 -17.81 -13.89 11.16
CA GLY A 251 -16.66 -13.28 11.84
C GLY A 251 -15.46 -14.21 12.05
N ARG A 252 -15.57 -15.50 11.68
CA ARG A 252 -14.50 -16.51 11.79
C ARG A 252 -14.15 -17.16 10.46
N ILE A 253 -14.86 -16.83 9.40
CA ILE A 253 -14.75 -17.49 8.07
C ILE A 253 -13.30 -17.61 7.59
N ASN A 254 -12.48 -16.58 7.81
CA ASN A 254 -11.09 -16.58 7.38
C ASN A 254 -10.22 -17.60 8.13
N TYR A 255 -10.58 -17.97 9.34
CA TYR A 255 -9.82 -18.87 10.21
C TYR A 255 -10.29 -20.34 10.14
N LEU A 256 -11.47 -20.61 9.60
CA LEU A 256 -12.02 -21.96 9.54
C LEU A 256 -11.32 -22.81 8.49
N PHE A 257 -10.71 -23.92 8.94
CA PHE A 257 -10.13 -24.99 8.13
C PHE A 257 -10.45 -26.33 8.82
N SER A 258 -11.69 -26.80 8.72
CA SER A 258 -12.15 -27.99 9.44
C SER A 258 -12.06 -29.29 8.63
N ASP A 259 -12.14 -29.19 7.31
CA ASP A 259 -12.20 -30.35 6.41
C ASP A 259 -11.40 -30.07 5.13
N SER A 260 -10.46 -30.94 4.78
CA SER A 260 -9.57 -30.73 3.62
C SER A 260 -10.26 -30.92 2.27
N ARG A 261 -11.28 -31.77 2.20
CA ARG A 261 -12.04 -32.14 1.00
C ARG A 261 -11.18 -32.28 -0.25
N PRO A 262 -10.35 -33.33 -0.35
CA PRO A 262 -9.47 -33.56 -1.50
C PRO A 262 -10.21 -33.52 -2.83
N GLU A 263 -11.41 -34.10 -2.87
CA GLU A 263 -12.25 -34.15 -4.06
C GLU A 263 -12.68 -32.74 -4.55
N ALA A 264 -12.91 -31.81 -3.64
CA ALA A 264 -13.25 -30.43 -4.00
C ALA A 264 -12.04 -29.69 -4.56
N TYR A 265 -10.84 -29.94 -4.02
CA TYR A 265 -9.59 -29.42 -4.55
C TYR A 265 -9.33 -29.93 -5.97
N GLU A 266 -9.42 -31.26 -6.19
CA GLU A 266 -9.21 -31.91 -7.48
C GLU A 266 -10.26 -31.48 -8.52
N ASN A 267 -11.51 -31.31 -8.09
CA ASN A 267 -12.57 -30.78 -8.94
C ASN A 267 -12.23 -29.35 -9.43
N LEU A 268 -11.83 -28.43 -8.55
CA LEU A 268 -11.44 -27.08 -8.98
C LEU A 268 -10.20 -27.09 -9.88
N LEU A 269 -9.21 -27.93 -9.56
CA LEU A 269 -8.00 -28.09 -10.37
C LEU A 269 -8.32 -28.59 -11.78
N SER A 270 -9.36 -29.40 -11.96
CA SER A 270 -9.82 -29.92 -13.26
C SER A 270 -10.34 -28.81 -14.20
N TYR A 271 -10.73 -27.64 -13.67
CA TYR A 271 -11.15 -26.48 -14.47
C TYR A 271 -9.98 -25.72 -15.11
N LEU A 272 -8.75 -25.94 -14.64
CA LEU A 272 -7.56 -25.28 -15.17
C LEU A 272 -7.11 -26.01 -16.47
N THR A 273 -7.79 -25.67 -17.56
CA THR A 273 -7.61 -26.30 -18.88
C THR A 273 -7.52 -25.26 -19.99
N PRO A 274 -6.85 -25.55 -21.11
CA PRO A 274 -6.67 -24.59 -22.22
C PRO A 274 -7.97 -24.05 -22.81
N ASP A 275 -9.04 -24.86 -22.85
CA ASP A 275 -10.36 -24.45 -23.36
C ASP A 275 -11.10 -23.49 -22.42
N ASN A 276 -10.73 -23.49 -21.14
CA ASN A 276 -11.26 -22.60 -20.11
C ASN A 276 -10.35 -21.39 -19.83
N LEU A 277 -9.28 -21.21 -20.59
CA LEU A 277 -8.30 -20.12 -20.41
C LEU A 277 -8.68 -18.89 -21.23
N LEU A 278 -8.68 -17.73 -20.57
CA LEU A 278 -8.64 -16.41 -21.20
C LEU A 278 -7.36 -15.70 -20.76
N ALA A 279 -6.48 -15.37 -21.71
CA ALA A 279 -5.23 -14.69 -21.44
C ALA A 279 -5.32 -13.20 -21.79
N THR A 280 -4.76 -12.35 -20.93
CA THR A 280 -4.61 -10.91 -21.19
C THR A 280 -3.13 -10.53 -21.12
N LEU A 281 -2.58 -10.02 -22.22
CA LEU A 281 -1.21 -9.52 -22.30
C LEU A 281 -1.25 -8.00 -22.37
N THR A 282 -0.64 -7.34 -21.40
CA THR A 282 -0.59 -5.88 -21.29
C THR A 282 0.86 -5.42 -21.42
N ALA A 283 1.18 -4.64 -22.45
CA ALA A 283 2.49 -4.02 -22.63
C ALA A 283 2.43 -2.85 -23.59
N LYS A 284 3.39 -1.93 -23.49
CA LYS A 284 3.59 -0.86 -24.47
C LYS A 284 3.99 -1.42 -25.83
N GLY A 285 3.48 -0.79 -26.90
CA GLY A 285 3.82 -1.11 -28.29
C GLY A 285 3.09 -2.34 -28.85
N LEU A 286 2.13 -2.94 -28.13
CA LEU A 286 1.28 -3.98 -28.67
C LEU A 286 0.34 -3.42 -29.75
N LYS A 287 0.15 -4.19 -30.82
CA LYS A 287 -0.77 -3.81 -31.91
C LYS A 287 -2.21 -3.98 -31.43
N THR A 288 -2.98 -2.92 -31.48
CA THR A 288 -4.39 -2.89 -31.09
C THR A 288 -5.24 -2.35 -32.23
N ASP A 289 -6.45 -2.89 -32.41
CA ASP A 289 -7.38 -2.54 -33.48
C ASP A 289 -8.76 -2.09 -32.98
N LYS A 290 -8.97 -2.16 -31.65
CA LYS A 290 -10.23 -1.85 -30.97
C LYS A 290 -9.99 -0.89 -29.82
N LYS A 291 -11.07 -0.17 -29.45
CA LYS A 291 -11.08 0.72 -28.30
C LYS A 291 -12.28 0.44 -27.42
N GLU A 292 -12.06 0.21 -26.13
CA GLU A 292 -13.14 0.00 -25.17
C GLU A 292 -13.90 1.32 -24.96
N HIS A 293 -15.23 1.23 -24.92
CA HIS A 293 -16.13 2.38 -25.01
C HIS A 293 -16.00 3.36 -23.83
N TYR A 294 -15.99 2.87 -22.58
CA TYR A 294 -16.09 3.74 -21.39
C TYR A 294 -14.76 4.35 -20.94
N PHE A 295 -13.72 3.54 -20.88
CA PHE A 295 -12.39 3.99 -20.42
C PHE A 295 -11.41 4.25 -21.56
N GLY A 296 -11.79 3.91 -22.79
CA GLY A 296 -10.99 4.15 -23.97
C GLY A 296 -9.72 3.29 -24.03
N ALA A 297 -9.73 2.09 -23.39
CA ALA A 297 -8.62 1.17 -23.47
C ALA A 297 -8.44 0.63 -24.89
N SER A 298 -7.26 0.82 -25.49
CA SER A 298 -6.92 0.23 -26.78
C SER A 298 -6.57 -1.24 -26.58
N TYR A 299 -7.17 -2.13 -27.40
CA TYR A 299 -6.95 -3.56 -27.29
C TYR A 299 -7.13 -4.28 -28.64
N SER A 300 -6.65 -5.51 -28.72
CA SER A 300 -7.01 -6.48 -29.76
C SER A 300 -7.43 -7.80 -29.13
N TYR A 301 -8.17 -8.60 -29.87
CA TYR A 301 -8.55 -9.96 -29.46
C TYR A 301 -8.26 -10.93 -30.60
N THR A 302 -7.56 -12.01 -30.28
CA THR A 302 -7.17 -13.04 -31.23
C THR A 302 -7.49 -14.44 -30.70
N GLU A 303 -7.77 -15.36 -31.62
CA GLU A 303 -7.90 -16.80 -31.36
C GLU A 303 -6.80 -17.54 -32.12
N ASP A 304 -6.17 -18.57 -31.51
CA ASP A 304 -5.04 -19.31 -32.06
C ASP A 304 -5.23 -20.84 -31.80
N ASP A 305 -5.79 -21.53 -32.79
CA ASP A 305 -6.05 -22.97 -32.69
C ASP A 305 -4.76 -23.78 -32.64
N SER A 306 -3.69 -23.31 -33.30
CA SER A 306 -2.43 -24.03 -33.32
C SER A 306 -1.75 -24.03 -31.96
N PHE A 307 -1.73 -22.88 -31.30
CA PHE A 307 -1.18 -22.76 -29.95
C PHE A 307 -2.07 -23.50 -28.91
N TYR A 308 -3.39 -23.48 -29.10
CA TYR A 308 -4.28 -24.33 -28.28
C TYR A 308 -3.91 -25.81 -28.33
N LEU A 309 -3.65 -26.36 -29.54
CA LEU A 309 -3.23 -27.76 -29.71
C LEU A 309 -1.84 -28.03 -29.11
N GLU A 310 -0.96 -27.03 -29.06
CA GLU A 310 0.32 -27.14 -28.35
C GLU A 310 0.12 -27.20 -26.84
N LEU A 311 -0.77 -26.36 -26.27
CA LEU A 311 -1.08 -26.35 -24.82
C LEU A 311 -1.72 -27.66 -24.34
N LEU A 312 -2.36 -28.47 -25.22
CA LEU A 312 -2.85 -29.78 -24.87
C LEU A 312 -1.72 -30.81 -24.70
N LYS A 313 -0.50 -30.53 -25.19
CA LYS A 313 0.67 -31.41 -25.14
C LYS A 313 1.57 -31.06 -23.94
N THR A 314 0.98 -30.83 -22.75
CA THR A 314 1.74 -30.48 -21.54
C THR A 314 2.88 -31.49 -21.28
N LYS A 315 4.02 -30.95 -20.83
CA LYS A 315 5.22 -31.71 -20.50
C LYS A 315 5.48 -31.69 -19.01
N SER A 316 5.85 -32.81 -18.43
CA SER A 316 6.41 -32.79 -17.07
C SER A 316 7.84 -32.26 -17.13
N ARG A 317 8.08 -31.13 -16.45
CA ARG A 317 9.42 -30.54 -16.31
C ARG A 317 10.02 -31.02 -14.99
N GLN A 318 11.26 -31.49 -15.03
CA GLN A 318 11.96 -31.99 -13.83
C GLN A 318 12.26 -30.91 -12.81
N GLU A 319 12.32 -29.66 -13.25
CA GLU A 319 12.56 -28.49 -12.42
C GLU A 319 11.36 -28.16 -11.52
N PHE A 320 10.16 -28.57 -11.90
CA PHE A 320 8.94 -28.28 -11.15
C PHE A 320 8.73 -29.21 -9.97
N LYS A 321 8.44 -28.63 -8.81
CA LYS A 321 8.13 -29.35 -7.58
C LYS A 321 6.96 -28.68 -6.85
N ILE A 322 6.15 -29.50 -6.21
CA ILE A 322 5.18 -29.02 -5.21
C ILE A 322 5.97 -28.52 -4.00
N PRO A 323 5.52 -27.43 -3.32
CA PRO A 323 6.21 -26.89 -2.14
C PRO A 323 6.46 -27.96 -1.07
N ASP A 324 7.66 -27.96 -0.53
CA ASP A 324 8.02 -28.76 0.64
C ASP A 324 7.37 -28.20 1.92
N LYS A 325 7.42 -28.96 3.03
CA LYS A 325 6.96 -28.50 4.34
C LYS A 325 7.70 -27.27 4.78
N ASN A 326 6.94 -26.27 5.27
CA ASN A 326 7.48 -25.00 5.71
C ASN A 326 8.14 -25.11 7.10
N PRO A 327 9.49 -24.93 7.21
CA PRO A 327 10.20 -25.07 8.48
C PRO A 327 9.90 -23.96 9.49
N PHE A 328 9.34 -22.82 9.05
CA PHE A 328 9.04 -21.66 9.89
C PHE A 328 7.66 -21.74 10.59
N ILE A 329 6.82 -22.71 10.23
CA ILE A 329 5.52 -22.91 10.92
C ILE A 329 5.78 -23.17 12.40
N PRO A 330 5.23 -22.35 13.33
CA PRO A 330 5.46 -22.53 14.77
C PRO A 330 4.92 -23.88 15.26
N LYS A 331 5.77 -24.67 15.93
CA LYS A 331 5.38 -25.97 16.50
C LYS A 331 4.65 -25.82 17.82
N SER A 332 4.97 -24.79 18.58
CA SER A 332 4.30 -24.43 19.84
C SER A 332 4.39 -22.93 20.03
N ILE A 333 3.34 -22.34 20.56
CA ILE A 333 3.31 -20.91 20.87
C ILE A 333 2.95 -20.77 22.34
N SER A 334 3.86 -20.16 23.12
CA SER A 334 3.61 -19.84 24.52
C SER A 334 3.12 -18.39 24.64
N VAL A 335 2.06 -18.18 25.41
CA VAL A 335 1.58 -16.83 25.73
C VAL A 335 2.41 -16.26 26.87
N PRO A 336 2.95 -15.03 26.72
CA PRO A 336 3.70 -14.38 27.79
C PRO A 336 2.81 -14.16 29.04
N LYS A 337 3.31 -14.57 30.21
CA LYS A 337 2.65 -14.31 31.50
C LYS A 337 3.26 -13.06 32.13
N ARG A 338 2.65 -11.91 31.92
CA ARG A 338 3.09 -10.61 32.47
C ARG A 338 1.91 -9.84 33.05
N LYS A 339 2.18 -8.92 33.99
CA LYS A 339 1.18 -7.97 34.45
C LYS A 339 0.84 -6.99 33.30
N ILE A 340 -0.43 -6.76 33.08
CA ILE A 340 -0.90 -5.81 32.07
C ILE A 340 -0.61 -4.38 32.56
N ASP A 341 0.11 -3.62 31.73
CA ASP A 341 0.39 -2.19 31.95
C ASP A 341 0.67 -1.52 30.60
N SER A 342 -0.20 -0.62 30.19
CA SER A 342 -0.08 0.12 28.93
C SER A 342 0.84 1.36 29.01
N ASN A 343 1.37 1.67 30.19
CA ASN A 343 2.21 2.84 30.44
C ASN A 343 3.71 2.50 30.45
N ILE A 344 4.07 1.26 30.13
CA ILE A 344 5.47 0.85 30.02
C ILE A 344 5.97 1.16 28.60
N PHE A 345 6.89 2.11 28.51
CA PHE A 345 7.54 2.50 27.26
C PHE A 345 8.92 1.83 27.11
N PRO A 346 9.41 1.68 25.85
CA PRO A 346 10.79 1.26 25.62
C PRO A 346 11.81 2.17 26.33
N LYS A 347 12.88 1.57 26.82
CA LYS A 347 13.98 2.29 27.45
C LYS A 347 15.23 2.16 26.61
N GLN A 348 16.03 3.22 26.54
CA GLN A 348 17.35 3.17 25.96
C GLN A 348 18.23 2.27 26.82
N ILE A 349 18.79 1.22 26.23
CA ILE A 349 19.64 0.22 26.88
C ILE A 349 21.08 0.29 26.45
N GLU A 350 21.35 0.96 25.34
CA GLU A 350 22.66 1.24 24.81
C GLU A 350 22.68 2.66 24.25
N SER A 351 23.67 3.45 24.64
CA SER A 351 23.95 4.80 24.14
C SER A 351 25.47 4.97 24.13
N THR A 352 26.09 4.43 23.11
CA THR A 352 27.55 4.46 22.94
C THR A 352 27.88 5.04 21.57
N ASN A 353 29.15 5.34 21.33
CA ASN A 353 29.61 5.76 20.02
C ASN A 353 29.17 4.76 18.94
N GLY A 354 28.43 5.23 17.95
CA GLY A 354 27.88 4.44 16.85
C GLY A 354 26.58 3.69 17.11
N VAL A 355 25.97 3.75 18.32
CA VAL A 355 24.74 3.02 18.63
C VAL A 355 23.81 3.78 19.58
N SER A 356 22.53 3.87 19.21
CA SER A 356 21.40 4.18 20.09
C SER A 356 20.39 3.04 20.02
N MET A 357 20.22 2.29 21.11
CA MET A 357 19.33 1.14 21.13
C MET A 357 18.29 1.19 22.24
N TYR A 358 17.03 0.99 21.85
CA TYR A 358 15.89 0.92 22.75
C TYR A 358 15.35 -0.50 22.86
N PHE A 359 14.92 -0.87 24.04
CA PHE A 359 14.26 -2.14 24.34
C PHE A 359 12.97 -1.93 25.13
N GLY A 360 11.90 -2.59 24.69
CA GLY A 360 10.63 -2.63 25.41
C GLY A 360 9.95 -3.98 25.34
N GLN A 361 9.47 -4.48 26.50
CA GLN A 361 8.60 -5.65 26.53
C GLN A 361 7.15 -5.26 26.37
N ASP A 362 6.38 -6.12 25.66
CA ASP A 362 4.93 -5.97 25.58
C ASP A 362 4.27 -6.37 26.91
N HIS A 363 3.61 -5.41 27.53
CA HIS A 363 2.79 -5.58 28.73
C HIS A 363 1.31 -5.25 28.49
N GLU A 364 0.94 -4.94 27.25
CA GLU A 364 -0.41 -4.49 26.90
C GLU A 364 -1.22 -5.59 26.21
N PHE A 365 -0.64 -6.23 25.21
CA PHE A 365 -1.32 -7.20 24.34
C PHE A 365 -1.04 -8.65 24.73
N LEU A 366 0.09 -8.91 25.36
CA LEU A 366 0.56 -10.24 25.76
C LEU A 366 0.52 -11.25 24.60
N ARG A 367 1.05 -10.84 23.44
CA ARG A 367 1.14 -11.68 22.25
C ARG A 367 2.55 -12.23 22.09
N PRO A 368 2.72 -13.47 21.59
CA PRO A 368 4.04 -14.10 21.36
C PRO A 368 4.71 -13.53 20.09
N LYS A 369 4.55 -12.24 19.85
CA LYS A 369 5.04 -11.51 18.68
C LYS A 369 5.93 -10.35 19.11
N GLY A 370 6.78 -9.91 18.18
CA GLY A 370 7.61 -8.71 18.39
C GLY A 370 8.08 -8.09 17.10
N VAL A 371 8.78 -6.97 17.26
CA VAL A 371 9.31 -6.17 16.17
C VAL A 371 10.76 -5.83 16.46
N ILE A 372 11.62 -6.00 15.45
CA ILE A 372 13.01 -5.51 15.41
C ILE A 372 13.02 -4.41 14.35
N GLY A 373 13.34 -3.18 14.72
CA GLY A 373 13.46 -2.04 13.81
C GLY A 373 14.88 -1.49 13.87
N LEU A 374 15.51 -1.30 12.72
CA LEU A 374 16.83 -0.70 12.56
C LEU A 374 16.75 0.47 11.60
N LYS A 375 17.41 1.57 11.96
CA LYS A 375 17.75 2.71 11.10
C LYS A 375 19.27 2.82 11.11
N VAL A 376 19.88 2.46 9.99
CA VAL A 376 21.35 2.46 9.82
C VAL A 376 21.73 3.75 9.10
N LEU A 377 22.20 4.73 9.84
CA LEU A 377 22.64 6.02 9.31
C LEU A 377 24.06 5.91 8.76
N LEU A 378 24.30 6.62 7.67
CA LEU A 378 25.56 6.64 6.95
C LEU A 378 26.28 8.00 7.10
N PRO A 379 27.59 8.08 6.84
CA PRO A 379 28.33 9.35 6.90
C PRO A 379 27.80 10.40 5.92
N LYS A 380 27.87 11.68 6.29
CA LYS A 380 27.42 12.83 5.49
C LYS A 380 28.03 12.87 4.09
N ASP A 381 29.30 12.52 3.96
CA ASP A 381 30.07 12.55 2.70
C ASP A 381 29.64 11.47 1.69
N LYS A 382 28.94 10.43 2.13
CA LYS A 382 28.39 9.40 1.24
C LYS A 382 27.11 9.82 0.52
N MET A 383 26.44 10.90 0.94
CA MET A 383 25.13 11.31 0.42
C MET A 383 25.26 12.05 -0.92
N SER A 384 25.12 11.32 -2.00
CA SER A 384 25.20 11.79 -3.38
C SER A 384 24.04 11.27 -4.23
N LEU A 385 23.86 11.84 -5.42
CA LEU A 385 22.91 11.30 -6.42
C LEU A 385 23.19 9.82 -6.73
N GLN A 386 24.47 9.44 -6.85
CA GLN A 386 24.88 8.06 -7.07
C GLN A 386 24.45 7.16 -5.89
N HIS A 387 24.73 7.59 -4.65
CA HIS A 387 24.29 6.86 -3.46
C HIS A 387 22.75 6.67 -3.46
N ARG A 388 21.97 7.73 -3.78
CA ARG A 388 20.51 7.68 -3.82
C ARG A 388 20.00 6.60 -4.76
N VAL A 389 20.63 6.43 -5.90
CA VAL A 389 20.23 5.44 -6.91
C VAL A 389 20.77 4.05 -6.55
N TYR A 390 22.06 3.96 -6.16
CA TYR A 390 22.69 2.68 -5.85
C TYR A 390 22.10 2.02 -4.61
N SER A 391 21.69 2.79 -3.59
CA SER A 391 20.98 2.26 -2.44
C SER A 391 19.62 1.60 -2.79
N ARG A 392 18.93 2.13 -3.79
CA ARG A 392 17.70 1.53 -4.34
C ARG A 392 18.00 0.20 -5.06
N PHE A 393 19.05 0.16 -5.90
CA PHE A 393 19.51 -1.08 -6.54
C PHE A 393 19.94 -2.10 -5.50
N TYR A 394 20.75 -1.69 -4.53
CA TYR A 394 21.23 -2.54 -3.46
C TYR A 394 20.08 -3.22 -2.72
N THR A 395 19.10 -2.46 -2.24
CA THR A 395 17.96 -3.04 -1.52
C THR A 395 17.12 -3.97 -2.40
N ALA A 396 16.98 -3.67 -3.69
CA ALA A 396 16.31 -4.55 -4.64
C ALA A 396 17.11 -5.86 -4.87
N CYS A 397 18.42 -5.79 -5.00
CA CYS A 397 19.30 -6.96 -5.16
C CYS A 397 19.29 -7.86 -3.91
N VAL A 398 19.33 -7.26 -2.71
CA VAL A 398 19.22 -8.01 -1.44
C VAL A 398 17.86 -8.71 -1.35
N ASN A 399 16.75 -8.01 -1.64
CA ASN A 399 15.43 -8.60 -1.61
C ASN A 399 15.27 -9.73 -2.63
N GLU A 400 15.84 -9.60 -3.84
CA GLU A 400 15.82 -10.65 -4.85
C GLU A 400 16.62 -11.89 -4.38
N SER A 401 17.80 -11.68 -3.82
CA SER A 401 18.65 -12.78 -3.33
C SER A 401 18.03 -13.53 -2.14
N LEU A 402 17.09 -12.90 -1.43
CA LEU A 402 16.36 -13.47 -0.28
C LEU A 402 15.05 -14.12 -0.67
N ASN A 403 14.50 -13.85 -1.86
CA ASN A 403 13.10 -14.14 -2.18
C ASN A 403 12.70 -15.58 -1.85
N GLU A 404 13.40 -16.56 -2.42
CA GLU A 404 13.10 -17.98 -2.21
C GLU A 404 13.25 -18.43 -0.75
N LEU A 405 14.23 -17.88 -0.02
CA LEU A 405 14.54 -18.25 1.36
C LEU A 405 13.57 -17.59 2.36
N SER A 406 13.13 -16.38 2.09
CA SER A 406 12.24 -15.62 2.97
C SER A 406 10.76 -15.90 2.74
N TYR A 407 10.39 -16.45 1.58
CA TYR A 407 8.99 -16.74 1.27
C TYR A 407 8.32 -17.69 2.28
N PRO A 408 8.92 -18.84 2.66
CA PRO A 408 8.37 -19.68 3.72
C PRO A 408 8.18 -18.95 5.04
N ALA A 409 9.10 -18.05 5.42
CA ALA A 409 8.97 -17.24 6.63
C ALA A 409 7.73 -16.30 6.56
N LYS A 410 7.50 -15.65 5.41
CA LYS A 410 6.30 -14.84 5.20
C LYS A 410 5.01 -15.66 5.33
N MET A 411 5.00 -16.87 4.78
CA MET A 411 3.86 -17.78 4.89
C MET A 411 3.61 -18.23 6.34
N ALA A 412 4.63 -18.24 7.19
CA ALA A 412 4.56 -18.51 8.63
C ALA A 412 4.25 -17.25 9.49
N GLY A 413 3.74 -16.17 8.88
CA GLY A 413 3.34 -14.95 9.59
C GLY A 413 4.48 -14.02 9.99
N LEU A 414 5.69 -14.23 9.46
CA LEU A 414 6.78 -13.28 9.55
C LEU A 414 6.67 -12.24 8.43
N ASN A 415 7.10 -11.02 8.72
CA ASN A 415 7.22 -9.99 7.72
C ASN A 415 8.55 -9.24 7.89
N TYR A 416 9.07 -8.73 6.80
CA TYR A 416 10.21 -7.84 6.81
C TYR A 416 10.07 -6.75 5.76
N SER A 417 10.76 -5.65 5.98
CA SER A 417 10.89 -4.56 5.03
C SER A 417 12.33 -4.03 5.07
N LEU A 418 13.07 -4.22 3.98
CA LEU A 418 14.36 -3.60 3.75
C LEU A 418 14.18 -2.49 2.72
N ARG A 419 14.50 -1.26 3.09
CA ARG A 419 14.34 -0.09 2.21
C ARG A 419 15.52 0.87 2.36
N ALA A 420 15.85 1.55 1.26
CA ALA A 420 16.74 2.70 1.28
C ALA A 420 15.95 3.96 1.62
N GLY A 421 16.44 4.75 2.56
CA GLY A 421 15.97 6.09 2.88
C GLY A 421 16.91 7.18 2.38
N TYR A 422 16.62 8.43 2.74
CA TYR A 422 17.53 9.54 2.48
C TYR A 422 18.76 9.51 3.38
N GLU A 423 18.60 8.99 4.60
CA GLU A 423 19.62 9.00 5.67
C GLU A 423 20.44 7.71 5.70
N GLY A 424 19.97 6.67 5.04
CA GLY A 424 20.62 5.35 5.09
C GLY A 424 19.71 4.18 4.79
N VAL A 425 19.90 3.07 5.49
CA VAL A 425 19.17 1.81 5.27
C VAL A 425 18.27 1.50 6.46
N PHE A 426 17.03 1.13 6.17
CA PHE A 426 16.02 0.76 7.17
C PHE A 426 15.67 -0.71 7.05
N LEU A 427 15.67 -1.42 8.17
CA LEU A 427 15.23 -2.81 8.26
C LEU A 427 14.19 -2.93 9.36
N ASP A 428 13.03 -3.43 9.01
CA ASP A 428 11.95 -3.80 9.94
C ASP A 428 11.68 -5.31 9.83
N ILE A 429 11.59 -6.01 10.96
CA ILE A 429 11.20 -7.42 11.02
C ILE A 429 10.12 -7.56 12.07
N GLY A 430 9.01 -8.23 11.74
CA GLY A 430 7.91 -8.50 12.64
C GLY A 430 7.43 -9.94 12.57
N GLY A 431 6.91 -10.45 13.68
CA GLY A 431 6.34 -11.79 13.74
C GLY A 431 6.63 -12.53 15.05
N TYR A 432 6.59 -13.86 15.00
CA TYR A 432 6.86 -14.70 16.17
C TYR A 432 8.35 -14.65 16.55
N LYS A 433 8.62 -14.49 17.85
CA LYS A 433 9.95 -14.18 18.43
C LYS A 433 11.10 -15.02 17.86
N GLU A 434 11.01 -16.34 17.97
CA GLU A 434 12.13 -17.24 17.61
C GLU A 434 12.46 -17.15 16.11
N SER A 435 11.43 -17.21 15.28
CA SER A 435 11.55 -17.13 13.84
C SER A 435 11.99 -15.72 13.36
N SER A 436 11.63 -14.66 14.10
CA SER A 436 12.07 -13.28 13.80
C SER A 436 13.58 -13.10 13.94
N ILE A 437 14.22 -13.71 14.96
CA ILE A 437 15.67 -13.61 15.13
C ILE A 437 16.42 -14.42 14.05
N ALA A 438 15.88 -15.58 13.67
CA ALA A 438 16.45 -16.38 12.58
C ALA A 438 16.35 -15.64 11.23
N LEU A 439 15.20 -15.03 10.94
CA LEU A 439 15.03 -14.20 9.76
C LEU A 439 15.96 -12.97 9.79
N TYR A 440 16.12 -12.34 10.95
CA TYR A 440 17.05 -11.21 11.12
C TYR A 440 18.51 -11.59 10.77
N GLU A 441 18.98 -12.72 11.24
CA GLU A 441 20.32 -13.21 10.95
C GLU A 441 20.50 -13.48 9.45
N LEU A 442 19.53 -14.13 8.81
CA LEU A 442 19.49 -14.35 7.36
C LEU A 442 19.50 -13.04 6.57
N MET A 443 18.72 -12.04 7.02
CA MET A 443 18.70 -10.71 6.40
C MET A 443 20.08 -10.05 6.45
N LEU A 444 20.76 -10.08 7.60
CA LEU A 444 22.10 -9.49 7.76
C LEU A 444 23.14 -10.18 6.85
N ASP A 445 23.06 -11.50 6.68
CA ASP A 445 23.97 -12.22 5.78
C ASP A 445 23.83 -11.72 4.34
N HIS A 446 22.59 -11.55 3.85
CA HIS A 446 22.35 -11.06 2.50
C HIS A 446 22.58 -9.54 2.36
N MET A 447 22.32 -8.75 3.41
CA MET A 447 22.67 -7.33 3.43
C MET A 447 24.18 -7.10 3.29
N THR A 448 24.98 -7.96 3.88
CA THR A 448 26.44 -7.87 3.79
C THR A 448 27.02 -8.56 2.56
N LYS A 449 26.33 -9.53 1.98
CA LYS A 449 26.75 -10.23 0.77
C LYS A 449 25.57 -10.86 0.03
N PHE A 450 24.93 -10.11 -0.86
CA PHE A 450 23.92 -10.69 -1.75
C PHE A 450 24.56 -11.46 -2.91
N SER A 451 23.81 -12.41 -3.47
CA SER A 451 24.19 -13.15 -4.68
C SER A 451 23.02 -13.20 -5.64
N ILE A 452 23.17 -12.60 -6.80
CA ILE A 452 22.23 -12.64 -7.91
C ILE A 452 22.96 -12.78 -9.25
N THR A 453 22.28 -13.29 -10.25
CA THR A 453 22.79 -13.41 -11.62
C THR A 453 22.70 -12.08 -12.37
N ASN A 454 23.47 -11.93 -13.46
CA ASN A 454 23.33 -10.77 -14.34
C ASN A 454 21.91 -10.63 -14.91
N LYS A 455 21.24 -11.75 -15.23
CA LYS A 455 19.83 -11.71 -15.69
C LYS A 455 18.89 -11.10 -14.66
N GLN A 456 19.00 -11.52 -13.41
CA GLN A 456 18.21 -10.96 -12.31
C GLN A 456 18.50 -9.47 -12.12
N PHE A 457 19.77 -9.08 -12.20
CA PHE A 457 20.15 -7.67 -12.12
C PHE A 457 19.54 -6.83 -13.26
N GLU A 458 19.61 -7.29 -14.51
CA GLU A 458 19.00 -6.56 -15.64
C GLU A 458 17.49 -6.45 -15.50
N SER A 459 16.81 -7.45 -14.95
CA SER A 459 15.38 -7.39 -14.63
C SER A 459 15.06 -6.35 -13.56
N ILE A 460 15.89 -6.26 -12.51
CA ILE A 460 15.80 -5.23 -11.47
C ILE A 460 16.04 -3.84 -12.07
N LYS A 461 17.05 -3.70 -12.92
CA LYS A 461 17.41 -2.46 -13.59
C LYS A 461 16.27 -1.96 -14.49
N ASP A 462 15.72 -2.83 -15.34
CA ASP A 462 14.56 -2.51 -16.18
C ASP A 462 13.37 -2.01 -15.33
N LYS A 463 13.07 -2.70 -14.24
CA LYS A 463 12.03 -2.28 -13.31
C LYS A 463 12.29 -0.90 -12.69
N ILE A 464 13.50 -0.64 -12.20
CA ILE A 464 13.86 0.63 -11.57
C ILE A 464 13.81 1.78 -12.58
N ILE A 465 14.28 1.56 -13.81
CA ILE A 465 14.19 2.53 -14.90
C ILE A 465 12.73 2.88 -15.19
N LYS A 466 11.86 1.87 -15.37
CA LYS A 466 10.44 2.07 -15.61
C LYS A 466 9.72 2.76 -14.45
N ASP A 467 10.08 2.42 -13.21
CA ASP A 467 9.52 3.08 -12.04
C ASP A 467 9.84 4.60 -12.06
N TYR A 468 11.04 5.01 -12.51
CA TYR A 468 11.38 6.42 -12.68
C TYR A 468 10.62 7.05 -13.87
N GLU A 469 10.61 6.41 -15.03
CA GLU A 469 9.91 6.91 -16.23
C GLU A 469 8.39 7.05 -15.99
N ASN A 470 7.79 6.09 -15.28
CA ASN A 470 6.37 6.13 -14.91
C ASN A 470 6.03 7.23 -13.88
N THR A 471 7.01 7.85 -13.22
CA THR A 471 6.77 8.98 -12.31
C THR A 471 6.05 10.12 -13.04
N ALA A 472 6.35 10.36 -14.30
CA ALA A 472 5.67 11.37 -15.11
C ALA A 472 4.20 11.01 -15.46
N LEU A 473 3.75 9.80 -15.20
CA LEU A 473 2.42 9.26 -15.56
C LEU A 473 1.55 8.90 -14.33
N ILE A 474 2.02 9.18 -13.10
CA ILE A 474 1.18 9.02 -11.90
C ILE A 474 0.20 10.19 -11.78
N ASP A 475 -0.81 10.05 -10.90
CA ASP A 475 -1.81 11.09 -10.69
C ASP A 475 -1.15 12.46 -10.36
N ALA A 476 -1.69 13.54 -10.91
CA ALA A 476 -1.14 14.89 -10.80
C ALA A 476 -0.85 15.30 -9.35
N PHE A 477 -1.77 15.01 -8.41
CA PHE A 477 -1.57 15.34 -7.00
C PHE A 477 -0.36 14.63 -6.37
N ASN A 478 -0.03 13.42 -6.82
CA ASN A 478 1.16 12.70 -6.35
C ASN A 478 2.43 13.34 -6.92
N GLN A 479 2.46 13.65 -8.24
CA GLN A 479 3.59 14.35 -8.85
C GLN A 479 3.83 15.69 -8.16
N THR A 480 2.79 16.51 -8.01
CA THR A 480 2.88 17.85 -7.39
C THR A 480 3.39 17.80 -5.95
N ARG A 481 2.98 16.78 -5.18
CA ARG A 481 3.47 16.58 -3.80
C ARG A 481 4.94 16.14 -3.72
N GLU A 482 5.48 15.53 -4.75
CA GLU A 482 6.91 15.17 -4.82
C GLU A 482 7.79 16.39 -5.19
N LEU A 483 7.25 17.40 -5.89
CA LEU A 483 7.99 18.63 -6.20
C LEU A 483 8.34 19.46 -4.93
N ALA A 484 7.49 19.45 -3.91
CA ALA A 484 7.77 20.18 -2.66
C ALA A 484 9.04 19.66 -1.93
N PRO A 485 9.24 18.36 -1.71
CA PRO A 485 10.50 17.83 -1.20
C PRO A 485 11.72 18.15 -2.06
N GLU A 486 11.56 18.26 -3.39
CA GLU A 486 12.67 18.64 -4.29
C GLU A 486 13.19 20.06 -3.99
N MET A 487 12.31 20.97 -3.59
CA MET A 487 12.69 22.30 -3.13
C MET A 487 13.15 22.32 -1.67
N LEU A 488 12.42 21.60 -0.81
CA LEU A 488 12.63 21.63 0.64
C LEU A 488 13.91 20.93 1.08
N PHE A 489 14.35 19.86 0.39
CA PHE A 489 15.51 19.07 0.81
C PHE A 489 16.71 19.42 -0.05
N LYS A 490 17.83 19.78 0.56
CA LYS A 490 19.07 20.10 -0.15
C LYS A 490 19.53 18.94 -1.07
N THR A 491 19.46 17.71 -0.59
CA THR A 491 19.96 16.50 -1.27
C THR A 491 18.85 15.66 -1.93
N LYS A 492 17.66 16.21 -2.15
CA LYS A 492 16.64 15.58 -2.99
C LYS A 492 16.96 15.85 -4.46
N TYR A 493 16.95 14.78 -5.24
CA TYR A 493 17.19 14.81 -6.69
C TYR A 493 15.88 14.52 -7.45
N THR A 494 15.77 15.06 -8.65
CA THR A 494 14.61 14.79 -9.52
C THR A 494 14.64 13.36 -10.04
N TRP A 495 13.49 12.87 -10.49
CA TRP A 495 13.41 11.51 -11.05
C TRP A 495 14.25 11.39 -12.36
N GLU A 496 14.38 12.46 -13.15
CA GLU A 496 15.21 12.49 -14.35
C GLU A 496 16.70 12.35 -14.03
N GLU A 497 17.17 13.02 -12.97
CA GLU A 497 18.55 12.88 -12.50
C GLU A 497 18.83 11.44 -12.05
N CYS A 498 17.91 10.87 -11.26
CA CYS A 498 17.99 9.49 -10.80
C CYS A 498 17.96 8.49 -11.98
N LEU A 499 17.10 8.75 -13.00
CA LEU A 499 16.99 7.92 -14.18
C LEU A 499 18.29 7.87 -14.98
N ARG A 500 18.99 9.01 -15.13
CA ARG A 500 20.29 9.05 -15.84
C ARG A 500 21.32 8.12 -15.17
N VAL A 501 21.43 8.16 -13.85
CA VAL A 501 22.33 7.28 -13.10
C VAL A 501 21.87 5.83 -13.17
N ALA A 502 20.56 5.56 -13.06
CA ALA A 502 20.02 4.21 -13.11
C ALA A 502 20.32 3.52 -14.47
N LYS A 503 20.24 4.26 -15.59
CA LYS A 503 20.57 3.74 -16.92
C LYS A 503 22.03 3.29 -17.06
N SER A 504 22.96 3.93 -16.36
CA SER A 504 24.40 3.58 -16.39
C SER A 504 24.82 2.55 -15.36
N ALA A 505 23.99 2.21 -14.38
CA ALA A 505 24.31 1.27 -13.31
C ALA A 505 24.53 -0.16 -13.83
N ASN A 506 25.48 -0.87 -13.24
CA ASN A 506 25.76 -2.28 -13.50
C ASN A 506 25.99 -3.07 -12.20
N LEU A 507 25.93 -4.39 -12.27
CA LEU A 507 25.99 -5.27 -11.09
C LEU A 507 27.28 -5.11 -10.29
N GLU A 508 28.43 -4.95 -10.94
CA GLU A 508 29.72 -4.83 -10.26
C GLU A 508 29.79 -3.54 -9.44
N GLN A 509 29.28 -2.42 -9.97
CA GLN A 509 29.19 -1.16 -9.22
C GLN A 509 28.29 -1.30 -7.98
N ILE A 510 27.21 -2.08 -8.04
CA ILE A 510 26.33 -2.28 -6.88
C ILE A 510 26.98 -3.22 -5.85
N LYS A 511 27.76 -4.22 -6.28
CA LYS A 511 28.56 -5.04 -5.38
C LYS A 511 29.67 -4.24 -4.69
N GLU A 512 30.35 -3.38 -5.45
CA GLU A 512 31.36 -2.46 -4.90
C GLU A 512 30.72 -1.51 -3.88
N TYR A 513 29.59 -0.90 -4.22
CA TYR A 513 28.80 -0.08 -3.30
C TYR A 513 28.43 -0.82 -2.03
N GLN A 514 27.93 -2.07 -2.12
CA GLN A 514 27.63 -2.91 -0.96
C GLN A 514 28.86 -3.14 -0.09
N SER A 515 30.03 -3.42 -0.69
CA SER A 515 31.24 -3.80 0.05
C SER A 515 31.73 -2.72 1.02
N THR A 516 31.39 -1.46 0.76
CA THR A 516 31.79 -0.28 1.57
C THR A 516 30.63 0.38 2.32
N LEU A 517 29.39 -0.12 2.12
CA LEU A 517 28.19 0.53 2.65
C LEU A 517 28.18 0.62 4.18
N TYR A 518 28.65 -0.43 4.84
CA TYR A 518 28.62 -0.57 6.29
C TYR A 518 29.99 -0.32 6.97
N ASP A 519 30.98 0.23 6.28
CA ASP A 519 32.30 0.46 6.86
C ASP A 519 32.25 1.34 8.12
N LYS A 520 31.41 2.38 8.10
CA LYS A 520 31.20 3.28 9.23
C LYS A 520 29.71 3.64 9.33
N THR A 521 29.07 3.34 10.46
CA THR A 521 27.62 3.58 10.63
C THR A 521 27.26 4.05 12.02
N PHE A 522 26.15 4.81 12.13
CA PHE A 522 25.42 5.01 13.37
C PHE A 522 24.14 4.17 13.34
N LEU A 523 23.95 3.30 14.31
CA LEU A 523 22.77 2.44 14.41
C LEU A 523 21.75 2.99 15.40
N GLU A 524 20.57 3.34 14.93
CA GLU A 524 19.39 3.49 15.76
C GLU A 524 18.57 2.19 15.70
N ALA A 525 18.29 1.59 16.87
CA ALA A 525 17.62 0.30 16.94
C ALA A 525 16.52 0.28 17.99
N MET A 526 15.44 -0.45 17.68
CA MET A 526 14.39 -0.78 18.62
C MET A 526 14.08 -2.28 18.57
N VAL A 527 14.05 -2.92 19.74
CA VAL A 527 13.47 -4.27 19.91
C VAL A 527 12.30 -4.16 20.87
N TYR A 528 11.11 -4.52 20.37
CA TYR A 528 9.87 -4.40 21.12
C TYR A 528 9.00 -5.65 21.00
N GLY A 529 8.35 -6.07 22.08
CA GLY A 529 7.37 -7.16 22.06
C GLY A 529 7.68 -8.27 23.05
N ASP A 530 7.52 -9.54 22.63
CA ASP A 530 7.81 -10.70 23.47
C ASP A 530 9.29 -11.09 23.49
N PHE A 531 10.17 -10.12 23.40
CA PHE A 531 11.61 -10.30 23.57
C PHE A 531 12.02 -10.05 25.03
N ASN A 532 13.17 -10.59 25.40
CA ASN A 532 13.84 -10.27 26.66
C ASN A 532 15.11 -9.43 26.42
N LYS A 533 15.73 -8.93 27.47
CA LYS A 533 16.93 -8.09 27.37
C LYS A 533 18.11 -8.82 26.75
N GLN A 534 18.19 -10.15 26.84
CA GLN A 534 19.27 -10.93 26.22
C GLN A 534 19.03 -11.05 24.71
N ASP A 535 17.78 -11.18 24.27
CA ASP A 535 17.43 -11.17 22.85
C ASP A 535 17.84 -9.84 22.19
N SER A 536 17.60 -8.70 22.86
CA SER A 536 18.01 -7.39 22.32
C SER A 536 19.52 -7.25 22.21
N LYS A 537 20.28 -7.75 23.19
CA LYS A 537 21.75 -7.79 23.09
C LYS A 537 22.23 -8.70 21.95
N LYS A 538 21.54 -9.83 21.71
CA LYS A 538 21.84 -10.70 20.58
C LYS A 538 21.60 -9.98 19.24
N VAL A 539 20.51 -9.24 19.09
CA VAL A 539 20.24 -8.43 17.90
C VAL A 539 21.40 -7.46 17.62
N LEU A 540 21.85 -6.72 18.63
CA LEU A 540 22.98 -5.79 18.48
C LEU A 540 24.29 -6.50 18.14
N SER A 541 24.60 -7.61 18.81
CA SER A 541 25.83 -8.35 18.55
C SER A 541 25.86 -8.96 17.15
N LEU A 542 24.74 -9.48 16.67
CA LEU A 542 24.61 -9.98 15.29
C LEU A 542 24.87 -8.87 14.27
N PHE A 543 24.28 -7.68 14.45
CA PHE A 543 24.56 -6.54 13.57
C PHE A 543 26.05 -6.22 13.51
N LYS A 544 26.68 -5.97 14.67
CA LYS A 544 28.11 -5.63 14.75
C LYS A 544 29.00 -6.70 14.13
N ASN A 545 28.71 -7.97 14.42
CA ASN A 545 29.53 -9.08 13.93
C ASN A 545 29.41 -9.30 12.42
N LYS A 546 28.19 -9.17 11.87
CA LYS A 546 27.95 -9.41 10.44
C LYS A 546 28.41 -8.23 9.59
N THR A 547 28.11 -6.99 9.98
CA THR A 547 28.49 -5.79 9.22
C THR A 547 29.94 -5.41 9.41
N ARG A 548 30.55 -5.75 10.55
CA ARG A 548 31.90 -5.33 10.95
C ARG A 548 32.14 -3.82 10.91
N THR A 549 31.04 -3.07 11.09
CA THR A 549 31.06 -1.61 11.01
C THR A 549 31.95 -0.98 12.07
N SER A 550 32.65 0.08 11.71
CA SER A 550 33.26 1.00 12.65
C SER A 550 32.19 1.99 13.16
N PRO A 551 32.31 2.42 14.43
CA PRO A 551 31.32 3.38 14.97
C PRO A 551 31.44 4.74 14.29
N LEU A 552 30.29 5.34 13.99
CA LEU A 552 30.11 6.70 13.51
C LEU A 552 29.51 7.54 14.63
N ASP A 553 30.02 8.75 14.87
CA ASP A 553 29.37 9.69 15.79
C ASP A 553 28.05 10.18 15.19
N ARG A 554 27.01 10.41 16.03
CA ARG A 554 25.70 10.87 15.55
C ARG A 554 25.79 12.20 14.80
N GLU A 555 26.69 13.08 15.21
CA GLU A 555 26.93 14.38 14.58
C GLU A 555 27.55 14.26 13.17
N ASP A 556 28.29 13.18 12.89
CA ASP A 556 28.87 12.89 11.57
C ASP A 556 27.92 12.11 10.66
N ALA A 557 26.87 11.52 11.22
CA ALA A 557 25.85 10.83 10.45
C ALA A 557 25.03 11.85 9.65
N PHE A 558 24.57 11.39 8.49
CA PHE A 558 23.74 12.24 7.63
C PHE A 558 22.39 12.54 8.29
N ASP A 559 22.04 13.82 8.26
CA ASP A 559 20.70 14.33 8.49
C ASP A 559 20.20 15.04 7.25
N ILE A 560 18.89 15.05 7.03
CA ILE A 560 18.29 15.76 5.91
C ILE A 560 18.39 17.27 6.21
N GLU A 561 19.04 18.01 5.31
CA GLU A 561 19.12 19.46 5.40
C GLU A 561 17.89 20.08 4.72
N PHE A 562 17.12 20.88 5.50
CA PHE A 562 15.87 21.47 5.05
C PHE A 562 16.00 22.96 4.75
N LEU A 563 15.27 23.45 3.74
CA LEU A 563 15.19 24.84 3.35
C LEU A 563 14.75 25.73 4.53
N GLN A 564 15.59 26.72 4.87
CA GLN A 564 15.29 27.73 5.88
C GLN A 564 14.71 28.99 5.20
N ILE A 565 13.39 29.20 5.33
CA ILE A 565 12.76 30.45 4.89
C ILE A 565 12.84 31.46 6.05
N ALA A 566 13.90 32.24 6.08
CA ALA A 566 14.19 33.17 7.20
C ALA A 566 13.23 34.38 7.21
N ASN A 567 13.00 34.99 6.05
CA ASN A 567 12.18 36.17 5.86
C ASN A 567 10.83 35.85 5.21
N PRO A 568 9.83 36.73 5.31
CA PRO A 568 8.58 36.60 4.55
C PRO A 568 8.88 36.48 3.05
N GLU A 569 8.43 35.40 2.47
CA GLU A 569 8.67 35.07 1.06
C GLU A 569 7.57 34.13 0.52
N ALA A 570 7.16 34.34 -0.72
CA ALA A 570 6.30 33.43 -1.46
C ALA A 570 7.10 32.83 -2.61
N ILE A 571 7.50 31.56 -2.46
CA ILE A 571 8.24 30.81 -3.46
C ILE A 571 7.22 30.11 -4.37
N GLN A 572 7.27 30.37 -5.68
CA GLN A 572 6.37 29.74 -6.65
C GLN A 572 7.14 28.79 -7.57
N TYR A 573 6.55 27.63 -7.82
CA TYR A 573 7.02 26.70 -8.83
C TYR A 573 5.88 26.37 -9.79
N VAL A 574 6.13 26.52 -11.07
CA VAL A 574 5.18 26.24 -12.15
C VAL A 574 5.73 25.10 -12.99
N ASP A 575 4.92 24.06 -13.17
CA ASP A 575 5.31 22.87 -13.91
C ASP A 575 4.23 22.45 -14.92
N LYS A 576 4.63 21.72 -15.96
CA LYS A 576 3.76 21.16 -16.99
C LYS A 576 3.80 19.65 -16.93
N LEU A 577 2.69 19.04 -16.59
CA LEU A 577 2.55 17.59 -16.43
C LEU A 577 2.18 16.91 -17.76
N LYS A 578 2.49 15.61 -17.87
CA LYS A 578 2.11 14.75 -19.00
C LYS A 578 0.76 14.03 -18.77
N VAL A 579 -0.02 14.46 -17.79
CA VAL A 579 -1.33 13.87 -17.43
C VAL A 579 -2.44 14.91 -17.57
N ASN A 580 -3.69 14.44 -17.66
CA ASN A 580 -4.86 15.28 -17.96
C ASN A 580 -5.50 15.95 -16.76
N ASN A 581 -4.80 16.02 -15.63
CA ASN A 581 -5.26 16.75 -14.45
C ASN A 581 -4.23 17.83 -14.08
N SER A 582 -4.73 19.04 -13.78
CA SER A 582 -3.92 20.07 -13.12
C SER A 582 -3.99 19.90 -11.60
N CYS A 583 -2.98 20.40 -10.91
CA CYS A 583 -2.94 20.40 -9.45
C CYS A 583 -2.41 21.74 -8.92
N PHE A 584 -3.13 22.27 -7.97
CA PHE A 584 -2.70 23.36 -7.09
C PHE A 584 -2.23 22.77 -5.78
N PHE A 585 -1.04 23.13 -5.30
CA PHE A 585 -0.54 22.75 -4.00
C PHE A 585 0.17 23.92 -3.32
N ARG A 586 -0.27 24.24 -2.11
CA ARG A 586 0.27 25.36 -1.33
C ARG A 586 0.63 24.93 0.07
N MET A 587 1.77 25.39 0.54
CA MET A 587 2.29 25.17 1.88
C MET A 587 2.56 26.51 2.56
N TYR A 588 1.91 26.78 3.69
CA TYR A 588 2.25 27.89 4.57
C TYR A 588 3.09 27.37 5.74
N GLN A 589 4.26 27.96 5.97
CA GLN A 589 5.07 27.65 7.14
C GLN A 589 4.37 28.19 8.39
N ILE A 590 4.09 27.28 9.34
CA ILE A 590 3.50 27.61 10.63
C ILE A 590 4.60 28.06 11.60
N GLY A 591 5.56 27.17 11.88
CA GLY A 591 6.66 27.42 12.81
C GLY A 591 7.43 26.18 13.15
N LYS A 592 8.48 26.34 13.95
CA LYS A 592 9.28 25.22 14.45
C LYS A 592 8.49 24.37 15.43
N ASP A 593 8.83 23.07 15.49
CA ASP A 593 8.17 22.11 16.35
C ASP A 593 8.27 22.51 17.84
N SER A 594 7.12 22.73 18.42
CA SER A 594 6.90 22.95 19.85
C SER A 594 5.51 22.43 20.21
N PRO A 595 5.19 22.19 21.49
CA PRO A 595 3.84 21.82 21.90
C PRO A 595 2.77 22.79 21.41
N GLU A 596 3.05 24.09 21.48
CA GLU A 596 2.16 25.19 21.04
C GLU A 596 1.98 25.18 19.52
N THR A 597 3.07 25.06 18.75
CA THR A 597 3.01 24.99 17.28
C THR A 597 2.23 23.77 16.81
N ARG A 598 2.42 22.62 17.47
CA ARG A 598 1.64 21.38 17.17
C ARG A 598 0.15 21.59 17.40
N ALA A 599 -0.21 22.17 18.57
CA ALA A 599 -1.60 22.45 18.90
C ALA A 599 -2.22 23.42 17.87
N LEU A 600 -1.52 24.50 17.50
CA LEU A 600 -1.96 25.44 16.48
C LEU A 600 -2.12 24.76 15.10
N ALA A 601 -1.15 23.96 14.68
CA ALA A 601 -1.21 23.24 13.41
C ALA A 601 -2.39 22.26 13.33
N ILE A 602 -2.63 21.50 14.40
CA ILE A 602 -3.74 20.56 14.52
C ILE A 602 -5.08 21.32 14.47
N LEU A 603 -5.27 22.32 15.32
CA LEU A 603 -6.53 23.05 15.44
C LEU A 603 -6.84 23.85 14.17
N ALA A 604 -5.86 24.55 13.59
CA ALA A 604 -6.03 25.27 12.33
C ALA A 604 -6.49 24.33 11.23
N SER A 605 -5.80 23.20 11.06
CA SER A 605 -6.16 22.21 10.05
C SER A 605 -7.57 21.69 10.24
N LYS A 606 -7.94 21.31 11.45
CA LYS A 606 -9.26 20.73 11.74
C LYS A 606 -10.39 21.74 11.60
N ALA A 607 -10.19 22.98 12.00
CA ALA A 607 -11.18 24.05 11.83
C ALA A 607 -11.50 24.35 10.36
N ILE A 608 -10.49 24.20 9.47
CA ILE A 608 -10.62 24.56 8.05
C ILE A 608 -10.89 23.37 7.11
N GLU A 609 -10.65 22.14 7.55
CA GLU A 609 -10.75 20.93 6.71
C GLU A 609 -12.12 20.82 6.03
N GLN A 610 -13.20 20.87 6.81
CA GLN A 610 -14.56 20.75 6.27
C GLN A 610 -14.99 21.97 5.44
N PRO A 611 -14.76 23.24 5.88
CA PRO A 611 -15.05 24.41 5.05
C PRO A 611 -14.32 24.41 3.71
N PHE A 612 -13.02 24.08 3.70
CA PHE A 612 -12.23 24.02 2.46
C PHE A 612 -12.75 22.93 1.52
N PHE A 613 -13.02 21.76 2.07
CA PHE A 613 -13.58 20.62 1.29
C PHE A 613 -14.97 20.96 0.74
N THR A 614 -15.87 21.50 1.56
CA THR A 614 -17.23 21.82 1.14
C THR A 614 -17.23 22.86 0.03
N GLU A 615 -16.47 23.93 0.18
CA GLU A 615 -16.44 25.00 -0.83
C GLU A 615 -15.80 24.52 -2.13
N MET A 616 -14.59 23.92 -2.08
CA MET A 616 -13.85 23.57 -3.28
C MET A 616 -14.41 22.34 -3.99
N ARG A 617 -14.85 21.33 -3.24
CA ARG A 617 -15.32 20.07 -3.81
C ARG A 617 -16.83 20.04 -4.05
N THR A 618 -17.64 20.47 -3.05
CA THR A 618 -19.08 20.31 -3.11
C THR A 618 -19.75 21.46 -3.85
N ASN A 619 -19.45 22.71 -3.47
CA ASN A 619 -20.09 23.89 -4.02
C ASN A 619 -19.54 24.23 -5.41
N GLN A 620 -18.23 24.32 -5.54
CA GLN A 620 -17.57 24.67 -6.81
C GLN A 620 -17.25 23.46 -7.71
N GLN A 621 -17.33 22.23 -7.20
CA GLN A 621 -17.12 20.98 -7.95
C GLN A 621 -15.77 20.97 -8.70
N LEU A 622 -14.69 21.49 -8.08
CA LEU A 622 -13.40 21.65 -8.74
C LEU A 622 -12.72 20.31 -9.04
N GLY A 623 -12.97 19.28 -8.24
CA GLY A 623 -12.39 17.97 -8.45
C GLY A 623 -12.63 16.98 -7.29
N TYR A 624 -12.16 15.76 -7.47
CA TYR A 624 -12.33 14.70 -6.47
C TYR A 624 -11.31 14.80 -5.33
N VAL A 625 -10.09 15.25 -5.61
CA VAL A 625 -9.00 15.38 -4.62
C VAL A 625 -8.93 16.83 -4.18
N VAL A 626 -9.44 17.10 -2.97
CA VAL A 626 -9.43 18.41 -2.31
C VAL A 626 -9.06 18.16 -0.84
N TRP A 627 -7.90 18.66 -0.41
CA TRP A 627 -7.37 18.41 0.94
C TRP A 627 -6.80 19.67 1.57
N SER A 628 -6.95 19.78 2.89
CA SER A 628 -6.13 20.63 3.74
C SER A 628 -5.64 19.81 4.92
N TYR A 629 -4.33 19.91 5.27
CA TYR A 629 -3.73 19.09 6.32
C TYR A 629 -2.43 19.73 6.86
N PRO A 630 -2.10 19.52 8.15
CA PRO A 630 -0.81 19.94 8.68
C PRO A 630 0.25 18.88 8.33
N ARG A 631 1.48 19.30 8.12
CA ARG A 631 2.61 18.40 7.93
C ARG A 631 3.86 18.93 8.63
N LEU A 632 4.50 18.06 9.38
CA LEU A 632 5.84 18.29 9.90
C LEU A 632 6.86 17.89 8.82
N GLN A 633 7.78 18.78 8.54
CA GLN A 633 8.96 18.56 7.72
C GLN A 633 10.17 18.93 8.57
N ASP A 634 10.99 17.93 8.94
CA ASP A 634 12.03 18.08 9.95
C ASP A 634 11.48 18.64 11.27
N ASP A 635 11.89 19.86 11.63
CA ASP A 635 11.47 20.58 12.83
C ASP A 635 10.40 21.67 12.55
N THR A 636 9.87 21.75 11.33
CA THR A 636 8.99 22.86 10.91
C THR A 636 7.63 22.36 10.45
N TYR A 637 6.55 22.91 11.01
CA TYR A 637 5.17 22.63 10.61
C TYR A 637 4.74 23.51 9.45
N TYR A 638 4.03 22.87 8.51
CA TYR A 638 3.36 23.51 7.37
C TYR A 638 1.87 23.20 7.37
N LEU A 639 1.06 24.19 6.98
CA LEU A 639 -0.35 24.01 6.65
C LEU A 639 -0.47 23.90 5.12
N ASN A 640 -0.99 22.78 4.65
CA ASN A 640 -1.06 22.46 3.24
C ASN A 640 -2.49 22.55 2.71
N PHE A 641 -2.62 23.03 1.45
CA PHE A 641 -3.85 23.04 0.67
C PHE A 641 -3.57 22.41 -0.67
N LEU A 642 -4.43 21.51 -1.11
CA LEU A 642 -4.29 20.80 -2.37
C LEU A 642 -5.62 20.64 -3.08
N ILE A 643 -5.65 20.95 -4.40
CA ILE A 643 -6.80 20.73 -5.27
C ILE A 643 -6.30 20.13 -6.59
N GLN A 644 -6.86 18.97 -7.00
CA GLN A 644 -6.63 18.40 -8.32
C GLN A 644 -7.90 18.49 -9.16
N SER A 645 -7.78 18.93 -10.40
CA SER A 645 -8.89 19.07 -11.34
C SER A 645 -8.55 18.57 -12.74
N GLY A 646 -9.52 17.93 -13.38
CA GLY A 646 -9.48 17.62 -14.82
C GLY A 646 -10.06 18.73 -15.71
N ASP A 647 -10.84 19.63 -15.11
CA ASP A 647 -11.61 20.65 -15.85
C ASP A 647 -11.02 22.07 -15.71
N TYR A 648 -10.30 22.33 -14.61
CA TYR A 648 -9.78 23.65 -14.28
C TYR A 648 -8.25 23.65 -14.29
N PRO A 649 -7.59 24.64 -14.96
CA PRO A 649 -6.15 24.80 -14.93
C PRO A 649 -5.64 25.26 -13.56
N ALA A 650 -4.35 25.07 -13.28
CA ALA A 650 -3.77 25.29 -11.96
C ALA A 650 -3.84 26.75 -11.48
N ASP A 651 -3.76 27.71 -12.39
CA ASP A 651 -3.90 29.15 -12.08
C ASP A 651 -5.33 29.53 -11.65
N ASP A 652 -6.38 28.94 -12.28
CA ASP A 652 -7.76 29.16 -11.83
C ASP A 652 -8.01 28.50 -10.46
N LEU A 653 -7.48 27.29 -10.23
CA LEU A 653 -7.52 26.65 -8.91
C LEU A 653 -6.84 27.50 -7.83
N ASN A 654 -5.68 28.10 -8.17
CA ASN A 654 -4.93 29.01 -7.31
C ASN A 654 -5.77 30.24 -6.90
N GLN A 655 -6.40 30.91 -7.88
CA GLN A 655 -7.25 32.08 -7.61
C GLN A 655 -8.48 31.75 -6.77
N ARG A 656 -9.11 30.61 -7.00
CA ARG A 656 -10.27 30.14 -6.21
C ARG A 656 -9.86 29.81 -4.78
N ALA A 657 -8.73 29.12 -4.61
CA ALA A 657 -8.17 28.83 -3.29
C ALA A 657 -7.82 30.13 -2.54
N ASP A 658 -7.22 31.12 -3.19
CA ASP A 658 -6.90 32.41 -2.59
C ASP A 658 -8.13 33.11 -2.03
N ARG A 659 -9.23 33.15 -2.81
CA ARG A 659 -10.50 33.77 -2.35
C ARG A 659 -11.05 33.16 -1.07
N LEU A 660 -10.91 31.84 -0.90
CA LEU A 660 -11.36 31.17 0.31
C LEU A 660 -10.35 31.29 1.45
N ILE A 661 -9.06 31.07 1.17
CA ILE A 661 -8.02 31.02 2.23
C ILE A 661 -7.99 32.34 3.03
N VAL A 662 -8.18 33.48 2.38
CA VAL A 662 -8.18 34.79 3.07
C VAL A 662 -9.35 34.97 4.06
N THR A 663 -10.43 34.22 3.90
CA THR A 663 -11.62 34.24 4.78
C THR A 663 -11.52 33.23 5.95
N LEU A 664 -10.59 32.30 5.92
CA LEU A 664 -10.49 31.23 6.94
C LEU A 664 -10.24 31.75 8.37
N PRO A 665 -9.43 32.80 8.60
CA PRO A 665 -9.27 33.34 9.94
C PRO A 665 -10.59 33.86 10.53
N ASP A 666 -11.41 34.53 9.73
CA ASP A 666 -12.70 35.05 10.18
C ASP A 666 -13.71 33.95 10.43
N LEU A 667 -13.64 32.87 9.63
CA LEU A 667 -14.42 31.67 9.87
C LEU A 667 -14.06 31.04 11.21
N ILE A 668 -12.78 30.94 11.56
CA ILE A 668 -12.31 30.40 12.85
C ILE A 668 -12.79 31.34 14.00
N ALA A 669 -12.62 32.65 13.88
CA ALA A 669 -13.09 33.61 14.88
C ALA A 669 -14.62 33.55 15.09
N GLY A 670 -15.37 33.28 14.02
CA GLY A 670 -16.83 33.14 14.03
C GLY A 670 -17.35 31.82 14.60
N MET A 671 -16.51 30.86 14.92
CA MET A 671 -16.94 29.59 15.55
C MET A 671 -17.55 29.86 16.93
N SER A 672 -18.59 29.11 17.32
CA SER A 672 -19.06 29.14 18.70
C SER A 672 -18.01 28.54 19.65
N ASP A 673 -17.98 28.99 20.88
CA ASP A 673 -17.06 28.44 21.90
C ASP A 673 -17.29 26.96 22.13
N GLU A 674 -18.56 26.52 22.04
CA GLU A 674 -18.92 25.09 22.13
C GLU A 674 -18.32 24.29 20.97
N SER A 675 -18.44 24.76 19.74
CA SER A 675 -17.88 24.06 18.57
C SER A 675 -16.34 24.02 18.63
N PHE A 676 -15.70 25.08 19.08
CA PHE A 676 -14.27 25.11 19.24
C PHE A 676 -13.80 24.16 20.36
N GLN A 677 -14.52 24.09 21.48
CA GLN A 677 -14.24 23.15 22.56
C GLN A 677 -14.45 21.69 22.14
N GLN A 678 -15.47 21.39 21.33
CA GLN A 678 -15.70 20.07 20.75
C GLN A 678 -14.53 19.65 19.85
N LEU A 679 -13.99 20.58 19.07
CA LEU A 679 -12.81 20.36 18.23
C LEU A 679 -11.59 20.02 19.08
N ILE A 680 -11.31 20.78 20.16
CA ILE A 680 -10.23 20.46 21.09
C ILE A 680 -10.40 19.07 21.69
N ASN A 681 -11.61 18.75 22.18
CA ASN A 681 -11.90 17.46 22.81
C ASN A 681 -11.67 16.29 21.86
N SER A 682 -12.09 16.43 20.59
CA SER A 682 -11.89 15.42 19.55
C SER A 682 -10.41 15.15 19.27
N GLU A 683 -9.58 16.23 19.24
CA GLU A 683 -8.15 16.07 18.98
C GLU A 683 -7.40 15.53 20.21
N VAL A 684 -7.82 15.88 21.42
CA VAL A 684 -7.31 15.28 22.66
C VAL A 684 -7.60 13.78 22.67
N GLU A 685 -8.84 13.36 22.37
CA GLU A 685 -9.22 11.95 22.27
C GLU A 685 -8.39 11.20 21.23
N THR A 686 -8.14 11.83 20.07
CA THR A 686 -7.29 11.27 19.01
C THR A 686 -5.86 11.03 19.49
N LEU A 687 -5.25 11.98 20.22
CA LEU A 687 -3.90 11.83 20.77
C LEU A 687 -3.82 10.83 21.92
N GLU A 688 -4.88 10.71 22.73
CA GLU A 688 -4.99 9.76 23.83
C GLU A 688 -5.33 8.33 23.35
N ARG A 689 -5.74 8.17 22.09
CA ARG A 689 -6.12 6.88 21.53
C ARG A 689 -5.01 5.85 21.70
N LYS A 690 -5.37 4.74 22.38
CA LYS A 690 -4.46 3.63 22.59
C LYS A 690 -4.30 2.81 21.32
N PRO A 691 -3.10 2.30 21.03
CA PRO A 691 -2.90 1.32 19.96
C PRO A 691 -3.81 0.10 20.14
N LEU A 692 -4.29 -0.46 19.04
CA LEU A 692 -5.17 -1.61 19.03
C LEU A 692 -4.40 -2.94 18.86
N SER A 693 -3.09 -2.86 18.65
CA SER A 693 -2.25 -4.03 18.41
C SER A 693 -0.80 -3.80 18.83
N ILE A 694 -0.08 -4.92 19.03
CA ILE A 694 1.37 -4.89 19.29
C ILE A 694 2.15 -4.23 18.13
N SER A 695 1.71 -4.44 16.88
CA SER A 695 2.35 -3.83 15.70
C SER A 695 2.13 -2.32 15.65
N GLU A 696 0.92 -1.84 15.99
CA GLU A 696 0.61 -0.41 16.06
C GLU A 696 1.37 0.26 17.21
N ARG A 697 1.47 -0.40 18.36
CA ARG A 697 2.29 0.08 19.50
C ARG A 697 3.77 0.16 19.12
N ALA A 698 4.29 -0.87 18.47
CA ALA A 698 5.68 -0.90 18.01
C ALA A 698 5.96 0.21 16.98
N ALA A 699 5.04 0.43 16.04
CA ALA A 699 5.16 1.51 15.04
C ALA A 699 5.16 2.89 15.71
N LYS A 700 4.23 3.14 16.66
CA LYS A 700 4.18 4.39 17.44
C LYS A 700 5.47 4.61 18.24
N ASN A 701 5.96 3.59 18.93
CA ASN A 701 7.21 3.67 19.68
C ASN A 701 8.41 3.93 18.76
N LYS A 702 8.48 3.24 17.61
CA LYS A 702 9.54 3.44 16.63
C LYS A 702 9.57 4.86 16.08
N THR A 703 8.42 5.45 15.75
CA THR A 703 8.34 6.85 15.33
C THR A 703 8.86 7.79 16.42
N ILE A 704 8.47 7.57 17.68
CA ILE A 704 8.94 8.39 18.80
C ILE A 704 10.47 8.28 18.96
N ILE A 705 11.02 7.08 18.80
CA ILE A 705 12.46 6.85 18.98
C ILE A 705 13.25 7.42 17.81
N PHE A 706 12.85 7.16 16.56
CA PHE A 706 13.64 7.48 15.37
C PHE A 706 13.43 8.88 14.81
N GLU A 707 12.28 9.51 15.12
CA GLU A 707 11.93 10.83 14.58
C GLU A 707 11.83 11.91 15.66
N TYR A 708 11.74 11.52 16.94
CA TYR A 708 11.54 12.46 18.06
C TYR A 708 12.47 12.13 19.26
N ASP A 709 13.65 11.60 19.03
CA ASP A 709 14.70 11.33 20.02
C ASP A 709 14.21 10.62 21.29
N GLY A 710 13.16 9.80 21.19
CA GLY A 710 12.58 9.07 22.31
C GLY A 710 11.74 9.95 23.27
N ASP A 711 11.26 11.11 22.85
CA ASP A 711 10.35 11.95 23.69
C ASP A 711 8.96 11.33 23.80
N PHE A 712 8.80 10.34 24.66
CA PHE A 712 7.50 9.70 24.96
C PHE A 712 6.50 10.66 25.64
N SER A 713 6.91 11.84 26.08
CA SER A 713 6.03 12.86 26.66
C SER A 713 5.40 13.78 25.62
N ARG A 714 5.82 13.68 24.34
CA ARG A 714 5.43 14.59 23.24
C ARG A 714 3.91 14.76 23.11
N ASN A 715 3.13 13.66 23.13
CA ASN A 715 1.68 13.75 23.03
C ASN A 715 1.05 14.46 24.25
N ASN A 716 1.50 14.16 25.46
CA ASN A 716 0.98 14.81 26.67
C ASN A 716 1.25 16.31 26.66
N LYS A 717 2.45 16.74 26.28
CA LYS A 717 2.78 18.17 26.10
C LYS A 717 1.87 18.84 25.06
N THR A 718 1.56 18.14 23.96
CA THR A 718 0.65 18.65 22.92
C THR A 718 -0.78 18.75 23.43
N ILE A 719 -1.27 17.76 24.21
CA ILE A 719 -2.60 17.79 24.83
C ILE A 719 -2.74 18.97 25.80
N GLU A 720 -1.73 19.24 26.59
CA GLU A 720 -1.72 20.40 27.49
C GLU A 720 -1.79 21.73 26.70
N ALA A 721 -1.08 21.84 25.57
CA ALA A 721 -1.14 22.99 24.70
C ALA A 721 -2.51 23.16 24.04
N LEU A 722 -3.11 22.05 23.56
CA LEU A 722 -4.48 22.05 23.00
C LEU A 722 -5.51 22.56 24.00
N LYS A 723 -5.45 22.11 25.26
CA LYS A 723 -6.38 22.51 26.34
C LYS A 723 -6.26 24.02 26.70
N ARG A 724 -5.12 24.64 26.42
CA ARG A 724 -4.89 26.09 26.63
C ARG A 724 -5.24 26.97 25.43
N ALA A 725 -5.49 26.36 24.27
CA ALA A 725 -5.78 27.11 23.05
C ALA A 725 -7.13 27.84 23.11
N ASN A 726 -7.20 28.99 22.44
CA ASN A 726 -8.46 29.68 22.22
C ASN A 726 -8.61 30.12 20.76
N LYS A 727 -9.86 30.31 20.33
CA LYS A 727 -10.18 30.54 18.91
C LYS A 727 -9.64 31.87 18.37
N ASP A 728 -9.66 32.94 19.19
CA ASP A 728 -9.23 34.27 18.75
C ASP A 728 -7.72 34.31 18.50
N SER A 729 -6.94 33.70 19.40
CA SER A 729 -5.50 33.54 19.21
C SER A 729 -5.18 32.68 18.00
N LEU A 730 -5.98 31.64 17.74
CA LEU A 730 -5.82 30.80 16.55
C LEU A 730 -6.15 31.57 15.26
N ALA A 731 -7.22 32.36 15.26
CA ALA A 731 -7.60 33.21 14.14
C ALA A 731 -6.53 34.26 13.84
N ASP A 732 -6.01 34.96 14.88
CA ASP A 732 -4.94 35.95 14.73
C ASP A 732 -3.65 35.29 14.20
N TYR A 733 -3.34 34.09 14.69
CA TYR A 733 -2.20 33.34 14.19
C TYR A 733 -2.38 32.94 12.71
N MET A 734 -3.58 32.50 12.32
CA MET A 734 -3.91 32.23 10.94
C MET A 734 -3.80 33.48 10.05
N ARG A 735 -4.28 34.65 10.50
CA ARG A 735 -4.09 35.90 9.75
C ARG A 735 -2.61 36.19 9.51
N LYS A 736 -1.75 35.98 10.52
CA LYS A 736 -0.31 36.19 10.42
C LYS A 736 0.35 35.24 9.39
N ILE A 737 0.01 33.95 9.38
CA ILE A 737 0.68 32.99 8.47
C ILE A 737 0.23 33.12 7.02
N ILE A 738 -0.95 33.69 6.73
CA ILE A 738 -1.46 33.86 5.36
C ILE A 738 -1.25 35.30 4.82
N SER A 739 -1.00 36.29 5.67
CA SER A 739 -0.80 37.70 5.28
C SER A 739 0.39 37.85 4.32
N LYS A 740 0.24 38.68 3.29
CA LYS A 740 1.29 38.94 2.31
C LYS A 740 2.58 39.52 2.94
N GLU A 741 2.46 40.24 4.01
CA GLU A 741 3.56 40.91 4.73
C GLU A 741 4.39 39.94 5.58
N THR A 742 3.80 38.82 6.02
CA THR A 742 4.45 37.94 7.00
C THR A 742 4.55 36.49 6.57
N ARG A 743 3.84 36.10 5.52
CA ARG A 743 3.78 34.69 5.08
C ARG A 743 5.11 34.16 4.59
N LYS A 744 5.39 32.92 4.92
CA LYS A 744 6.44 32.09 4.35
C LYS A 744 5.74 30.94 3.64
N MET A 745 5.80 30.93 2.31
CA MET A 745 4.89 30.10 1.52
C MET A 745 5.62 29.44 0.33
N ILE A 746 5.28 28.21 0.07
CA ILE A 746 5.60 27.52 -1.18
C ILE A 746 4.31 27.28 -1.94
N ASN A 747 4.25 27.69 -3.20
CA ASN A 747 3.09 27.52 -4.08
C ASN A 747 3.51 26.76 -5.32
N ILE A 748 2.86 25.63 -5.60
CA ILE A 748 3.16 24.78 -6.76
C ILE A 748 1.94 24.73 -7.65
N LEU A 749 2.10 25.14 -8.91
CA LEU A 749 1.08 25.14 -9.94
C LEU A 749 1.48 24.16 -11.03
N ALA A 750 0.88 22.97 -11.01
CA ALA A 750 1.15 21.92 -11.98
C ALA A 750 0.02 21.83 -13.00
N PHE A 751 0.31 22.22 -14.24
CA PHE A 751 -0.67 22.28 -15.33
C PHE A 751 -0.79 20.94 -16.05
N ALA A 752 -2.01 20.47 -16.28
CA ALA A 752 -2.30 19.31 -17.12
C ALA A 752 -1.77 19.53 -18.56
N GLU A 753 -1.47 18.45 -19.27
CA GLU A 753 -1.02 18.50 -20.67
C GLU A 753 -1.95 19.34 -21.56
N ASN A 754 -3.26 19.24 -21.36
CA ASN A 754 -4.30 19.93 -22.14
C ASN A 754 -4.75 21.28 -21.55
N HIS A 755 -4.18 21.72 -20.42
CA HIS A 755 -4.52 23.01 -19.82
C HIS A 755 -3.47 24.07 -20.11
N GLU A 756 -3.91 25.28 -20.43
CA GLU A 756 -3.05 26.45 -20.65
C GLU A 756 -2.84 27.25 -19.36
N ASN A 757 -1.68 27.85 -19.21
CA ASN A 757 -1.36 28.84 -18.17
C ASN A 757 -1.82 30.22 -18.65
N LYS A 758 -3.11 30.52 -18.48
CA LYS A 758 -3.71 31.77 -18.98
C LYS A 758 -3.31 33.00 -18.18
N SER A 759 -2.95 32.83 -16.92
CA SER A 759 -2.49 33.92 -16.05
C SER A 759 -1.00 34.20 -16.18
N GLU A 760 -0.29 33.52 -17.10
CA GLU A 760 1.15 33.66 -17.32
C GLU A 760 1.98 33.49 -16.03
N GLU A 761 1.53 32.62 -15.13
CA GLU A 761 2.22 32.33 -13.87
C GLU A 761 3.63 31.81 -14.15
N GLN A 762 4.59 32.27 -13.37
CA GLN A 762 6.01 31.94 -13.55
C GLN A 762 6.60 31.38 -12.24
N SER A 763 7.58 30.51 -12.40
CA SER A 763 8.39 30.05 -11.27
C SER A 763 9.26 31.17 -10.72
N SER A 764 9.52 31.16 -9.42
CA SER A 764 10.48 32.07 -8.74
C SER A 764 11.93 31.83 -9.16
N PHE A 765 12.19 30.78 -9.97
CA PHE A 765 13.51 30.39 -10.43
C PHE A 765 13.40 29.70 -11.82
N THR A 766 14.47 29.77 -12.60
CA THR A 766 14.57 29.13 -13.91
C THR A 766 15.19 27.74 -13.83
N ASN A 767 16.07 27.53 -12.85
CA ASN A 767 16.74 26.24 -12.60
C ASN A 767 16.71 25.94 -11.11
N LEU A 768 16.18 24.75 -10.75
CA LEU A 768 16.03 24.35 -9.34
C LEU A 768 17.37 24.16 -8.63
N ALA A 769 18.36 23.54 -9.30
CA ALA A 769 19.67 23.27 -8.70
C ALA A 769 20.43 24.59 -8.40
N ASP A 770 20.42 25.53 -9.37
CA ASP A 770 21.02 26.87 -9.18
C ASP A 770 20.33 27.64 -8.06
N TRP A 771 18.99 27.60 -8.03
CA TRP A 771 18.22 28.23 -6.96
C TRP A 771 18.55 27.63 -5.58
N LYS A 772 18.61 26.31 -5.48
CA LYS A 772 18.99 25.60 -4.22
C LYS A 772 20.39 26.02 -3.74
N SER A 773 21.34 26.21 -4.65
CA SER A 773 22.72 26.63 -4.29
C SER A 773 22.80 28.01 -3.63
N THR A 774 21.78 28.86 -3.82
CA THR A 774 21.67 30.20 -3.23
C THR A 774 20.88 30.24 -1.93
N ARG A 775 20.37 29.12 -1.48
CA ARG A 775 19.49 29.04 -0.29
C ARG A 775 20.22 28.49 0.94
N LEU A 776 19.68 28.83 2.09
CA LEU A 776 20.11 28.29 3.36
C LEU A 776 19.30 27.01 3.66
N TYR A 777 20.04 25.96 3.98
CA TYR A 777 19.48 24.67 4.39
C TYR A 777 19.94 24.29 5.78
#